data_3b762820031ca8554d26915f0b073c5a
#
_entry.id   3b762820031ca8554d26915f0b073c5a
#
_cell.length_a   1.000
_cell.length_b   1.000
_cell.length_c   1.000
_cell.angle_alpha   90.00
_cell.angle_beta   90.00
_cell.angle_gamma   90.00
#
_symmetry.space_group_name_H-M   'P 1'
#
loop_
_entity.id
_entity.type
_entity.pdbx_description
1 polymer ?
#
loop_
_entity_poly.entity_id
_entity_poly.type
_entity_poly.pdbx_seq_one_letter_code
_entity_poly.pdbx_strand_id
1 'polypeptide(L)'
;MMNHKRLPKFEDCETIERLTGGDYLAVRNLIAYSSTEKGIILKDLSNGESRPVSGGGKGERRPVFSPDGTRLLFLSQQSGQFCVVIYNLQSAELTTIVRSETPVTDPIWSPDGSKILFASSISESVSNVAPACNEPIVIENLGYKFDGLGFRTPDNATHLFIVPSDGSAQPAQITAGNYDYLHHNWLPDSRHIICVSNRFRNREEYLGYDLLKIEIQTGEILQLTQNLWLVSYPNPLRPVCTPDGQFIIAGIMDAKYAKTISTGTFPETYLYKIAADGSSSHQIFFPDENCYQCVQFPYNAGSGMGLDKLQISDDGAFVLFHSGWQGQGGLFRLPLDESTGGHAQPINRGKHAYHGISKIQDGKVLVSVCEDTLAEAYVLVDIDEGCIIKKVAQSAEEFLQDVSLSQPTDFSVPTLDGCSTVHGWVLPPHNMEKEKKYPVILYIHGGPHPFYTYALTLEHQAFAAEGFGVICCNPRGSSGYGWKHQNMGDGRRTEPYYDCLQFVDEAIRRFPWIDENRMGVTGGSYGGYMTNYIAAHSKRFKAYISQRSLANDQISYASSDETGSSAGFDSFPQFMMENLKRSVVSYAENIDRPFLTLHGADDCRTPVEAAKQLYTAIRDIHPNLPVKLVLYPNTGHSQPEDPAMLQSYYNEMVSWFRKYL
;
A
#
# COMPACT_ATOMS: atom_id res chain seq x y z
N MET A 1 17.86 -35.77 -14.61
CA MET A 1 18.23 -34.53 -15.31
C MET A 1 18.01 -33.42 -14.32
N MET A 2 19.02 -32.66 -13.93
CA MET A 2 18.81 -31.43 -13.15
C MET A 2 18.07 -30.45 -14.06
N ASN A 3 16.81 -30.16 -13.78
CA ASN A 3 16.10 -29.08 -14.45
C ASN A 3 16.86 -27.79 -14.15
N HIS A 4 17.56 -27.24 -15.13
CA HIS A 4 18.16 -25.93 -14.98
C HIS A 4 17.02 -24.91 -14.90
N LYS A 5 16.82 -24.32 -13.71
CA LYS A 5 15.87 -23.24 -13.50
C LYS A 5 16.27 -22.05 -14.38
N ARG A 6 15.28 -21.39 -14.99
CA ARG A 6 15.50 -20.14 -15.73
C ARG A 6 15.77 -18.96 -14.79
N LEU A 7 16.29 -17.88 -15.30
CA LEU A 7 16.40 -16.61 -14.57
C LEU A 7 15.08 -15.83 -14.59
N PRO A 8 14.80 -15.01 -13.56
CA PRO A 8 13.65 -14.11 -13.54
C PRO A 8 13.77 -13.03 -14.63
N LYS A 9 12.61 -12.56 -15.11
CA LYS A 9 12.48 -11.51 -16.13
C LYS A 9 11.53 -10.44 -15.64
N PHE A 10 11.55 -9.25 -16.25
CA PHE A 10 10.62 -8.18 -15.90
C PHE A 10 9.17 -8.52 -16.21
N GLU A 11 8.90 -9.33 -17.24
CA GLU A 11 7.55 -9.82 -17.56
C GLU A 11 6.95 -10.65 -16.43
N ASP A 12 7.78 -11.30 -15.62
CA ASP A 12 7.31 -12.07 -14.47
C ASP A 12 6.64 -11.18 -13.41
N CYS A 13 6.97 -9.88 -13.36
CA CYS A 13 6.35 -8.93 -12.42
C CYS A 13 4.84 -8.80 -12.63
N GLU A 14 4.36 -9.00 -13.86
CA GLU A 14 2.95 -8.90 -14.21
C GLU A 14 2.23 -10.23 -14.20
N THR A 15 2.94 -11.27 -14.66
CA THR A 15 2.33 -12.60 -14.89
C THR A 15 2.32 -13.47 -13.64
N ILE A 16 3.02 -13.05 -12.58
CA ILE A 16 3.04 -13.82 -11.33
C ILE A 16 1.66 -13.89 -10.69
N GLU A 17 1.22 -15.11 -10.36
CA GLU A 17 -0.01 -15.33 -9.60
C GLU A 17 0.03 -14.59 -8.26
N ARG A 18 -1.05 -13.88 -7.90
CA ARG A 18 -1.22 -13.17 -6.64
C ARG A 18 -2.44 -13.69 -5.90
N LEU A 19 -2.36 -13.74 -4.57
CA LEU A 19 -3.52 -13.99 -3.72
C LEU A 19 -4.33 -12.69 -3.57
N THR A 20 -5.67 -12.79 -3.63
CA THR A 20 -6.57 -11.64 -3.68
C THR A 20 -7.64 -11.64 -2.59
N GLY A 21 -7.48 -12.47 -1.58
CA GLY A 21 -8.35 -12.57 -0.42
C GLY A 21 -8.44 -13.98 0.12
N GLY A 22 -8.82 -14.08 1.40
CA GLY A 22 -9.04 -15.37 2.05
C GLY A 22 -9.79 -15.25 3.36
N ASP A 23 -10.47 -16.32 3.77
CA ASP A 23 -11.16 -16.42 5.04
C ASP A 23 -11.09 -17.84 5.57
N TYR A 24 -11.17 -17.98 6.89
CA TYR A 24 -11.12 -19.25 7.62
C TYR A 24 -12.44 -19.51 8.35
N LEU A 25 -12.95 -20.73 8.22
CA LEU A 25 -14.15 -21.20 8.90
C LEU A 25 -13.77 -22.34 9.85
N ALA A 26 -13.56 -22.02 11.12
CA ALA A 26 -13.08 -22.96 12.14
C ALA A 26 -14.01 -24.15 12.34
N VAL A 27 -15.32 -23.92 12.45
CA VAL A 27 -16.35 -24.96 12.71
C VAL A 27 -16.39 -26.08 11.66
N ARG A 28 -15.89 -25.81 10.45
CA ARG A 28 -15.82 -26.80 9.36
C ARG A 28 -14.40 -27.11 8.93
N ASN A 29 -13.42 -26.48 9.54
CA ASN A 29 -12.01 -26.56 9.18
C ASN A 29 -11.74 -26.29 7.68
N LEU A 30 -12.47 -25.28 7.14
CA LEU A 30 -12.41 -24.87 5.74
C LEU A 30 -11.68 -23.53 5.61
N ILE A 31 -10.97 -23.37 4.51
CA ILE A 31 -10.46 -22.08 4.05
C ILE A 31 -10.99 -21.81 2.64
N ALA A 32 -11.47 -20.59 2.44
CA ALA A 32 -11.71 -20.05 1.12
C ALA A 32 -10.59 -19.03 0.81
N TYR A 33 -10.00 -19.11 -0.37
CA TYR A 33 -9.06 -18.09 -0.84
C TYR A 33 -9.23 -17.86 -2.34
N SER A 34 -8.72 -16.73 -2.80
CA SER A 34 -8.74 -16.37 -4.21
C SER A 34 -7.35 -16.03 -4.73
N SER A 35 -7.14 -16.29 -6.01
CA SER A 35 -5.95 -15.85 -6.72
C SER A 35 -6.30 -15.25 -8.08
N THR A 36 -5.36 -14.48 -8.65
CA THR A 36 -5.54 -13.85 -9.96
C THR A 36 -5.73 -14.86 -11.11
N GLU A 37 -5.24 -16.07 -10.94
CA GLU A 37 -5.29 -17.12 -11.99
C GLU A 37 -6.43 -18.12 -11.78
N LYS A 38 -6.66 -18.53 -10.53
CA LYS A 38 -7.54 -19.68 -10.23
C LYS A 38 -8.95 -19.28 -9.76
N GLY A 39 -9.19 -17.97 -9.53
CA GLY A 39 -10.44 -17.50 -8.93
C GLY A 39 -10.58 -17.97 -7.48
N ILE A 40 -11.80 -18.32 -7.06
CA ILE A 40 -12.09 -18.75 -5.68
C ILE A 40 -11.84 -20.24 -5.51
N ILE A 41 -11.01 -20.60 -4.54
CA ILE A 41 -10.69 -21.97 -4.15
C ILE A 41 -11.20 -22.23 -2.73
N LEU A 42 -11.89 -23.34 -2.55
CA LEU A 42 -12.27 -23.86 -1.23
C LEU A 42 -11.35 -25.04 -0.88
N LYS A 43 -10.70 -24.97 0.28
CA LYS A 43 -9.77 -25.99 0.77
C LYS A 43 -10.23 -26.55 2.11
N ASP A 44 -10.34 -27.85 2.19
CA ASP A 44 -10.59 -28.59 3.44
C ASP A 44 -9.25 -28.90 4.10
N LEU A 45 -9.04 -28.36 5.30
CA LEU A 45 -7.80 -28.56 6.05
C LEU A 45 -7.71 -29.95 6.71
N SER A 46 -8.83 -30.66 6.84
CA SER A 46 -8.89 -32.00 7.46
C SER A 46 -8.30 -33.07 6.56
N ASN A 47 -8.56 -33.00 5.25
CA ASN A 47 -8.09 -33.99 4.26
C ASN A 47 -7.12 -33.37 3.23
N GLY A 48 -7.00 -32.03 3.18
CA GLY A 48 -6.13 -31.31 2.25
C GLY A 48 -6.73 -31.12 0.85
N GLU A 49 -7.96 -31.57 0.60
CA GLU A 49 -8.61 -31.43 -0.69
C GLU A 49 -8.92 -29.97 -1.01
N SER A 50 -8.70 -29.60 -2.27
CA SER A 50 -8.99 -28.26 -2.79
C SER A 50 -9.90 -28.37 -4.00
N ARG A 51 -10.92 -27.49 -4.09
CA ARG A 51 -11.80 -27.44 -5.25
C ARG A 51 -12.12 -25.98 -5.63
N PRO A 52 -12.26 -25.68 -6.93
CA PRO A 52 -12.75 -24.38 -7.35
C PRO A 52 -14.23 -24.22 -6.95
N VAL A 53 -14.60 -22.98 -6.58
CA VAL A 53 -16.00 -22.62 -6.25
C VAL A 53 -16.76 -22.24 -7.51
N SER A 54 -16.08 -21.63 -8.45
CA SER A 54 -16.61 -21.17 -9.73
C SER A 54 -15.79 -21.72 -10.89
N GLY A 55 -16.15 -21.38 -12.12
CA GLY A 55 -15.42 -21.75 -13.33
C GLY A 55 -14.05 -21.09 -13.51
N GLY A 56 -13.49 -20.43 -12.49
CA GLY A 56 -12.18 -19.78 -12.56
C GLY A 56 -12.20 -18.43 -13.29
N GLY A 57 -13.26 -17.64 -13.09
CA GLY A 57 -13.40 -16.32 -13.70
C GLY A 57 -12.31 -15.34 -13.24
N LYS A 58 -11.67 -14.67 -14.20
CA LYS A 58 -10.80 -13.53 -13.88
C LYS A 58 -11.57 -12.45 -13.11
N GLY A 59 -10.98 -11.91 -12.04
CA GLY A 59 -11.61 -10.88 -11.22
C GLY A 59 -12.40 -11.38 -10.01
N GLU A 60 -12.41 -12.70 -9.76
CA GLU A 60 -12.95 -13.24 -8.52
C GLU A 60 -11.99 -12.98 -7.36
N ARG A 61 -12.53 -12.39 -6.28
CA ARG A 61 -11.70 -11.99 -5.14
C ARG A 61 -12.50 -11.86 -3.85
N ARG A 62 -11.78 -11.83 -2.74
CA ARG A 62 -12.28 -11.52 -1.40
C ARG A 62 -13.41 -12.44 -0.94
N PRO A 63 -13.18 -13.74 -0.85
CA PRO A 63 -14.14 -14.67 -0.29
C PRO A 63 -14.32 -14.44 1.22
N VAL A 64 -15.58 -14.45 1.71
CA VAL A 64 -15.94 -14.29 3.12
C VAL A 64 -17.07 -15.27 3.47
N PHE A 65 -16.85 -16.11 4.47
CA PHE A 65 -17.89 -17.04 4.94
C PHE A 65 -19.03 -16.30 5.65
N SER A 66 -20.25 -16.80 5.49
CA SER A 66 -21.38 -16.32 6.27
C SER A 66 -21.23 -16.67 7.76
N PRO A 67 -21.83 -15.88 8.67
CA PRO A 67 -21.75 -16.14 10.11
C PRO A 67 -22.21 -17.54 10.54
N ASP A 68 -23.19 -18.12 9.84
CA ASP A 68 -23.68 -19.48 10.07
C ASP A 68 -22.81 -20.57 9.43
N GLY A 69 -21.77 -20.19 8.65
CA GLY A 69 -20.86 -21.10 7.98
C GLY A 69 -21.49 -21.95 6.88
N THR A 70 -22.62 -21.53 6.30
CA THR A 70 -23.32 -22.27 5.24
C THR A 70 -23.11 -21.72 3.84
N ARG A 71 -22.68 -20.46 3.73
CA ARG A 71 -22.53 -19.74 2.46
C ARG A 71 -21.16 -19.04 2.40
N LEU A 72 -20.74 -18.72 1.17
CA LEU A 72 -19.54 -17.97 0.88
C LEU A 72 -19.89 -16.78 -0.03
N LEU A 73 -19.57 -15.59 0.40
CA LEU A 73 -19.70 -14.33 -0.34
C LEU A 73 -18.38 -14.04 -1.06
N PHE A 74 -18.42 -13.53 -2.29
CA PHE A 74 -17.23 -13.02 -2.97
C PHE A 74 -17.58 -11.99 -4.06
N LEU A 75 -16.59 -11.23 -4.47
CA LEU A 75 -16.67 -10.33 -5.62
C LEU A 75 -16.29 -11.07 -6.90
N SER A 76 -16.97 -10.73 -8.00
CA SER A 76 -16.70 -11.26 -9.33
C SER A 76 -16.89 -10.16 -10.37
N GLN A 77 -16.30 -10.32 -11.54
CA GLN A 77 -16.55 -9.47 -12.69
C GLN A 77 -17.14 -10.33 -13.83
N GLN A 78 -18.37 -10.04 -14.24
CA GLN A 78 -19.10 -10.82 -15.23
C GLN A 78 -19.58 -9.89 -16.34
N SER A 79 -19.20 -10.16 -17.58
CA SER A 79 -19.61 -9.37 -18.76
C SER A 79 -19.36 -7.85 -18.61
N GLY A 80 -18.27 -7.46 -17.94
CA GLY A 80 -17.92 -6.07 -17.69
C GLY A 80 -18.56 -5.46 -16.45
N GLN A 81 -19.53 -6.13 -15.81
CA GLN A 81 -20.20 -5.67 -14.60
C GLN A 81 -19.52 -6.19 -13.33
N PHE A 82 -19.54 -5.37 -12.28
CA PHE A 82 -19.10 -5.76 -10.95
C PHE A 82 -20.23 -6.47 -10.20
N CYS A 83 -19.94 -7.67 -9.72
CA CYS A 83 -20.95 -8.55 -9.13
C CYS A 83 -20.59 -8.93 -7.69
N VAL A 84 -21.63 -9.04 -6.84
CA VAL A 84 -21.56 -9.72 -5.54
C VAL A 84 -22.24 -11.07 -5.70
N VAL A 85 -21.49 -12.13 -5.41
CA VAL A 85 -21.94 -13.52 -5.62
C VAL A 85 -21.94 -14.27 -4.29
N ILE A 86 -22.96 -15.08 -4.07
CA ILE A 86 -23.07 -16.00 -2.93
C ILE A 86 -23.04 -17.43 -3.45
N TYR A 87 -22.16 -18.24 -2.86
CA TYR A 87 -22.08 -19.68 -3.08
C TYR A 87 -22.62 -20.42 -1.87
N ASN A 88 -23.54 -21.34 -2.10
CA ASN A 88 -24.06 -22.23 -1.05
C ASN A 88 -23.14 -23.45 -0.92
N LEU A 89 -22.58 -23.66 0.28
CA LEU A 89 -21.60 -24.73 0.53
C LEU A 89 -22.21 -26.14 0.45
N GLN A 90 -23.52 -26.29 0.60
CA GLN A 90 -24.20 -27.59 0.56
C GLN A 90 -24.74 -27.92 -0.83
N SER A 91 -25.46 -26.99 -1.46
CA SER A 91 -26.05 -27.22 -2.79
C SER A 91 -25.07 -26.97 -3.94
N ALA A 92 -23.95 -26.34 -3.68
CA ALA A 92 -22.96 -25.85 -4.66
C ALA A 92 -23.54 -24.85 -5.68
N GLU A 93 -24.64 -24.18 -5.33
CA GLU A 93 -25.33 -23.21 -6.17
C GLU A 93 -24.71 -21.81 -6.02
N LEU A 94 -24.58 -21.09 -7.14
CA LEU A 94 -24.12 -19.72 -7.23
C LEU A 94 -25.30 -18.77 -7.47
N THR A 95 -25.44 -17.75 -6.63
CA THR A 95 -26.46 -16.71 -6.77
C THR A 95 -25.80 -15.34 -6.85
N THR A 96 -26.02 -14.60 -7.93
CA THR A 96 -25.59 -13.20 -8.05
C THR A 96 -26.66 -12.30 -7.45
N ILE A 97 -26.32 -11.60 -6.36
CA ILE A 97 -27.25 -10.73 -5.61
C ILE A 97 -27.09 -9.24 -5.94
N VAL A 98 -25.95 -8.84 -6.53
CA VAL A 98 -25.69 -7.47 -7.00
C VAL A 98 -25.05 -7.53 -8.37
N ARG A 99 -25.51 -6.65 -9.28
CA ARG A 99 -24.87 -6.31 -10.54
C ARG A 99 -24.75 -4.79 -10.63
N SER A 100 -23.56 -4.28 -10.91
CA SER A 100 -23.28 -2.85 -10.96
C SER A 100 -22.35 -2.49 -12.11
N GLU A 101 -22.60 -1.39 -12.76
CA GLU A 101 -21.67 -0.78 -13.73
C GLU A 101 -20.49 -0.09 -13.03
N THR A 102 -20.69 0.34 -11.78
CA THR A 102 -19.65 0.96 -10.96
C THR A 102 -18.98 -0.07 -10.05
N PRO A 103 -17.70 0.13 -9.69
CA PRO A 103 -16.98 -0.77 -8.80
C PRO A 103 -17.71 -0.99 -7.48
N VAL A 104 -17.89 -2.26 -7.12
CA VAL A 104 -18.38 -2.70 -5.81
C VAL A 104 -17.18 -3.09 -4.96
N THR A 105 -17.09 -2.54 -3.76
CA THR A 105 -15.98 -2.78 -2.84
C THR A 105 -16.46 -3.19 -1.46
N ASP A 106 -15.62 -3.96 -0.77
CA ASP A 106 -15.76 -4.32 0.64
C ASP A 106 -17.12 -4.94 1.05
N PRO A 107 -17.67 -5.93 0.33
CA PRO A 107 -18.90 -6.57 0.73
C PRO A 107 -18.70 -7.39 2.01
N ILE A 108 -19.56 -7.18 3.02
CA ILE A 108 -19.52 -7.86 4.31
C ILE A 108 -20.90 -8.30 4.75
N TRP A 109 -20.96 -9.48 5.39
CA TRP A 109 -22.18 -10.03 5.99
C TRP A 109 -22.59 -9.20 7.22
N SER A 110 -23.90 -9.00 7.39
CA SER A 110 -24.43 -8.65 8.72
C SER A 110 -24.19 -9.78 9.72
N PRO A 111 -24.03 -9.51 11.03
CA PRO A 111 -23.82 -10.53 12.06
C PRO A 111 -24.89 -11.63 12.07
N ASP A 112 -26.14 -11.32 11.74
CA ASP A 112 -27.25 -12.28 11.63
C ASP A 112 -27.29 -13.02 10.27
N GLY A 113 -26.40 -12.69 9.32
CA GLY A 113 -26.31 -13.28 7.99
C GLY A 113 -27.47 -12.93 7.04
N SER A 114 -28.36 -12.00 7.43
CA SER A 114 -29.55 -11.65 6.63
C SER A 114 -29.28 -10.61 5.53
N LYS A 115 -28.20 -9.83 5.66
CA LYS A 115 -27.89 -8.70 4.76
C LYS A 115 -26.42 -8.69 4.36
N ILE A 116 -26.14 -8.02 3.22
CA ILE A 116 -24.80 -7.68 2.77
C ILE A 116 -24.70 -6.15 2.72
N LEU A 117 -23.65 -5.59 3.36
CA LEU A 117 -23.27 -4.19 3.28
C LEU A 117 -22.07 -4.08 2.35
N PHE A 118 -22.07 -3.08 1.45
CA PHE A 118 -20.97 -2.84 0.53
C PHE A 118 -20.87 -1.36 0.17
N ALA A 119 -19.74 -0.95 -0.42
CA ALA A 119 -19.54 0.40 -0.92
C ALA A 119 -19.52 0.41 -2.46
N SER A 120 -20.07 1.48 -3.05
CA SER A 120 -20.04 1.75 -4.49
C SER A 120 -20.21 3.25 -4.76
N SER A 121 -19.78 3.71 -5.95
CA SER A 121 -20.10 5.06 -6.42
C SER A 121 -21.46 5.08 -7.15
N ILE A 122 -22.10 6.25 -7.21
CA ILE A 122 -23.42 6.41 -7.85
C ILE A 122 -23.28 6.64 -9.36
N SER A 123 -22.18 7.23 -9.80
CA SER A 123 -22.01 7.69 -11.18
C SER A 123 -21.22 6.69 -12.02
N GLU A 124 -21.72 6.41 -13.22
CA GLU A 124 -21.01 5.67 -14.26
C GLU A 124 -19.77 6.40 -14.81
N SER A 125 -19.60 7.68 -14.49
CA SER A 125 -18.56 8.54 -15.04
C SER A 125 -17.23 8.46 -14.28
N VAL A 126 -16.75 7.25 -13.95
CA VAL A 126 -15.33 7.03 -13.64
C VAL A 126 -14.60 6.83 -14.97
N SER A 127 -14.54 7.84 -15.79
CA SER A 127 -13.59 7.86 -16.89
C SER A 127 -12.34 8.59 -16.43
N ASN A 128 -11.20 7.92 -16.49
CA ASN A 128 -9.86 8.53 -16.38
C ASN A 128 -9.59 9.55 -17.52
N VAL A 129 -10.57 9.78 -18.36
CA VAL A 129 -10.54 10.76 -19.45
C VAL A 129 -11.37 11.94 -19.01
N ALA A 130 -10.84 13.14 -19.15
CA ALA A 130 -11.64 14.36 -19.10
C ALA A 130 -12.97 14.09 -19.81
N PRO A 131 -14.11 14.54 -19.25
CA PRO A 131 -15.40 14.23 -19.82
C PRO A 131 -15.36 14.52 -21.32
N ALA A 132 -15.78 13.55 -22.13
CA ALA A 132 -15.86 13.67 -23.59
C ALA A 132 -16.97 14.66 -23.98
N CYS A 133 -17.27 15.62 -23.14
CA CYS A 133 -18.23 16.69 -23.35
C CYS A 133 -17.48 17.97 -23.77
N ASN A 134 -18.05 18.66 -24.70
CA ASN A 134 -17.60 19.98 -25.13
C ASN A 134 -17.89 21.09 -24.09
N GLU A 135 -18.02 20.70 -22.81
CA GLU A 135 -18.32 21.63 -21.73
C GLU A 135 -17.07 21.89 -20.88
N PRO A 136 -16.87 23.12 -20.41
CA PRO A 136 -15.72 23.44 -19.55
C PRO A 136 -15.84 22.76 -18.20
N ILE A 137 -14.70 22.32 -17.65
CA ILE A 137 -14.61 21.85 -16.27
C ILE A 137 -14.55 23.07 -15.36
N VAL A 138 -15.55 23.23 -14.49
CA VAL A 138 -15.61 24.31 -13.52
C VAL A 138 -15.02 23.83 -12.19
N ILE A 139 -13.98 24.52 -11.72
CA ILE A 139 -13.27 24.19 -10.47
C ILE A 139 -13.46 25.36 -9.51
N GLU A 140 -14.11 25.09 -8.38
CA GLU A 140 -14.37 26.09 -7.32
C GLU A 140 -13.67 25.73 -6.00
N ASN A 141 -13.12 24.49 -5.89
CA ASN A 141 -12.58 23.95 -4.64
C ASN A 141 -11.22 23.29 -4.86
N LEU A 142 -10.40 23.20 -3.81
CA LEU A 142 -9.19 22.39 -3.79
C LEU A 142 -9.55 20.89 -3.79
N GLY A 143 -8.60 20.02 -4.13
CA GLY A 143 -8.85 18.57 -4.19
C GLY A 143 -9.80 18.15 -5.32
N TYR A 144 -9.73 18.84 -6.45
CA TYR A 144 -10.59 18.68 -7.61
C TYR A 144 -10.19 17.52 -8.53
N LYS A 145 -9.06 16.90 -8.30
CA LYS A 145 -8.58 15.74 -9.07
C LYS A 145 -7.85 14.75 -8.18
N PHE A 146 -7.81 13.50 -8.62
CA PHE A 146 -7.04 12.43 -7.96
C PHE A 146 -6.35 11.56 -9.00
N ASP A 147 -5.14 11.12 -8.69
CA ASP A 147 -4.40 10.22 -9.56
C ASP A 147 -5.15 8.89 -9.73
N GLY A 148 -5.24 8.42 -10.97
CA GLY A 148 -6.00 7.23 -11.33
C GLY A 148 -7.53 7.42 -11.39
N LEU A 149 -8.08 8.53 -10.86
CA LEU A 149 -9.51 8.83 -10.87
C LEU A 149 -9.89 10.04 -11.74
N GLY A 150 -8.90 10.88 -12.11
CA GLY A 150 -9.14 12.11 -12.89
C GLY A 150 -9.81 13.21 -12.08
N PHE A 151 -10.64 14.04 -12.75
CA PHE A 151 -11.34 15.14 -12.11
C PHE A 151 -12.49 14.63 -11.24
N ARG A 152 -12.54 15.14 -10.02
CA ARG A 152 -13.59 14.81 -9.06
C ARG A 152 -14.85 15.64 -9.39
N THR A 153 -15.96 14.94 -9.54
CA THR A 153 -17.30 15.54 -9.65
C THR A 153 -18.10 15.24 -8.38
N PRO A 154 -19.13 16.05 -8.05
CA PRO A 154 -20.02 15.75 -6.93
C PRO A 154 -20.66 14.37 -6.99
N ASP A 155 -20.84 13.82 -8.19
CA ASP A 155 -21.59 12.58 -8.43
C ASP A 155 -20.76 11.29 -8.27
N ASN A 156 -19.43 11.38 -8.09
CA ASN A 156 -18.57 10.19 -7.93
C ASN A 156 -18.15 9.93 -6.48
N ALA A 157 -18.92 10.39 -5.51
CA ALA A 157 -18.74 10.05 -4.11
C ALA A 157 -19.06 8.57 -3.83
N THR A 158 -18.29 7.98 -2.91
CA THR A 158 -18.49 6.60 -2.49
C THR A 158 -19.59 6.51 -1.42
N HIS A 159 -20.62 5.72 -1.69
CA HIS A 159 -21.74 5.50 -0.78
C HIS A 159 -21.86 4.06 -0.32
N LEU A 160 -22.60 3.87 0.78
CA LEU A 160 -22.89 2.56 1.34
C LEU A 160 -24.26 2.07 0.89
N PHE A 161 -24.32 0.79 0.55
CA PHE A 161 -25.52 0.08 0.09
C PHE A 161 -25.74 -1.18 0.91
N ILE A 162 -27.01 -1.54 1.08
CA ILE A 162 -27.42 -2.80 1.71
C ILE A 162 -28.32 -3.58 0.75
N VAL A 163 -28.12 -4.91 0.71
CA VAL A 163 -28.97 -5.84 -0.02
C VAL A 163 -29.31 -7.04 0.87
N PRO A 164 -30.54 -7.60 0.80
CA PRO A 164 -30.84 -8.88 1.44
C PRO A 164 -29.96 -9.99 0.89
N SER A 165 -29.45 -10.85 1.77
CA SER A 165 -28.52 -11.91 1.39
C SER A 165 -29.18 -13.05 0.58
N ASP A 166 -30.50 -13.10 0.52
CA ASP A 166 -31.28 -14.03 -0.31
C ASP A 166 -31.59 -13.49 -1.72
N GLY A 167 -31.18 -12.23 -2.01
CA GLY A 167 -31.45 -11.58 -3.28
C GLY A 167 -32.91 -11.17 -3.50
N SER A 168 -33.74 -11.17 -2.45
CA SER A 168 -35.19 -10.88 -2.55
C SER A 168 -35.53 -9.43 -2.92
N ALA A 169 -34.57 -8.51 -2.82
CA ALA A 169 -34.73 -7.10 -3.20
C ALA A 169 -33.46 -6.53 -3.84
N GLN A 170 -33.61 -5.42 -4.55
CA GLN A 170 -32.48 -4.67 -5.11
C GLN A 170 -31.69 -3.96 -3.99
N PRO A 171 -30.39 -3.64 -4.22
CA PRO A 171 -29.60 -2.86 -3.27
C PRO A 171 -30.24 -1.51 -2.94
N ALA A 172 -30.30 -1.18 -1.66
CA ALA A 172 -30.75 0.11 -1.16
C ALA A 172 -29.57 0.94 -0.69
N GLN A 173 -29.46 2.19 -1.18
CA GLN A 173 -28.49 3.16 -0.73
C GLN A 173 -28.87 3.69 0.64
N ILE A 174 -27.91 3.71 1.61
CA ILE A 174 -28.15 4.12 2.99
C ILE A 174 -27.43 5.41 3.38
N THR A 175 -26.55 5.94 2.53
CA THR A 175 -25.84 7.20 2.76
C THR A 175 -26.05 8.13 1.57
N ALA A 176 -25.99 9.46 1.82
CA ALA A 176 -26.25 10.46 0.79
C ALA A 176 -25.36 11.69 0.95
N GLY A 177 -25.37 12.55 -0.07
CA GLY A 177 -24.60 13.80 -0.13
C GLY A 177 -23.27 13.63 -0.87
N ASN A 178 -22.58 14.75 -1.10
CA ASN A 178 -21.29 14.76 -1.80
C ASN A 178 -20.13 14.44 -0.84
N TYR A 179 -20.20 13.27 -0.18
CA TYR A 179 -19.23 12.80 0.82
C TYR A 179 -18.88 11.34 0.59
N ASP A 180 -17.62 10.97 0.85
CA ASP A 180 -17.20 9.58 0.83
C ASP A 180 -17.55 8.90 2.16
N TYR A 181 -18.05 7.67 2.08
CA TYR A 181 -18.27 6.78 3.20
C TYR A 181 -17.46 5.51 2.98
N LEU A 182 -16.44 5.30 3.82
CA LEU A 182 -15.41 4.30 3.62
C LEU A 182 -15.25 3.42 4.87
N HIS A 183 -14.52 2.31 4.73
CA HIS A 183 -14.08 1.45 5.85
C HIS A 183 -15.22 1.04 6.79
N HIS A 184 -16.35 0.69 6.19
CA HIS A 184 -17.56 0.32 6.90
C HIS A 184 -17.45 -1.04 7.59
N ASN A 185 -18.18 -1.20 8.70
CA ASN A 185 -18.35 -2.45 9.43
C ASN A 185 -19.72 -2.47 10.13
N TRP A 186 -20.16 -3.66 10.52
CA TRP A 186 -21.38 -3.83 11.31
C TRP A 186 -21.11 -3.71 12.80
N LEU A 187 -22.10 -3.22 13.55
CA LEU A 187 -22.21 -3.53 14.96
C LEU A 187 -22.87 -4.91 15.15
N PRO A 188 -22.67 -5.56 16.31
CA PRO A 188 -23.19 -6.91 16.55
C PRO A 188 -24.72 -7.04 16.48
N ASP A 189 -25.45 -5.94 16.59
CA ASP A 189 -26.91 -5.89 16.58
C ASP A 189 -27.54 -6.00 15.17
N SER A 190 -26.77 -6.05 14.11
CA SER A 190 -27.23 -6.09 12.69
C SER A 190 -28.17 -4.93 12.30
N ARG A 191 -28.21 -3.86 13.10
CA ARG A 191 -29.02 -2.65 12.91
C ARG A 191 -28.18 -1.40 12.71
N HIS A 192 -27.00 -1.37 13.30
CA HIS A 192 -26.09 -0.24 13.19
C HIS A 192 -24.84 -0.64 12.42
N ILE A 193 -24.31 0.33 11.71
CA ILE A 193 -23.00 0.23 11.05
C ILE A 193 -22.09 1.35 11.54
N ILE A 194 -20.80 1.11 11.46
CA ILE A 194 -19.76 2.14 11.60
C ILE A 194 -19.07 2.33 10.27
N CYS A 195 -18.68 3.56 9.97
CA CYS A 195 -17.90 3.91 8.80
C CYS A 195 -17.12 5.19 9.06
N VAL A 196 -16.20 5.54 8.18
CA VAL A 196 -15.53 6.83 8.19
C VAL A 196 -16.04 7.71 7.07
N SER A 197 -16.15 9.03 7.32
CA SER A 197 -16.60 10.00 6.32
C SER A 197 -16.02 11.37 6.60
N ASN A 198 -15.80 12.14 5.54
CA ASN A 198 -15.41 13.55 5.61
C ASN A 198 -16.63 14.50 5.69
N ARG A 199 -17.82 13.99 6.02
CA ARG A 199 -19.09 14.72 6.00
C ARG A 199 -19.12 15.97 6.88
N PHE A 200 -18.48 15.93 8.03
CA PHE A 200 -18.49 17.00 9.03
C PHE A 200 -17.26 17.89 8.99
N ARG A 201 -16.36 17.66 8.02
CA ARG A 201 -15.11 18.40 7.91
C ARG A 201 -15.01 19.12 6.58
N ASN A 202 -14.30 20.25 6.59
CA ASN A 202 -13.91 20.88 5.35
C ASN A 202 -12.78 20.06 4.70
N ARG A 203 -13.14 19.19 3.75
CA ARG A 203 -12.22 18.30 3.03
C ARG A 203 -11.16 19.05 2.21
N GLU A 204 -11.34 20.33 1.98
CA GLU A 204 -10.38 21.17 1.27
C GLU A 204 -9.21 21.60 2.16
N GLU A 205 -9.49 21.73 3.46
CA GLU A 205 -8.48 22.12 4.43
C GLU A 205 -7.87 20.90 5.14
N TYR A 206 -8.56 19.76 5.15
CA TYR A 206 -8.25 18.65 6.03
C TYR A 206 -8.41 17.30 5.35
N LEU A 207 -7.38 16.45 5.39
CA LEU A 207 -7.38 15.08 4.84
C LEU A 207 -7.87 14.03 5.85
N GLY A 208 -8.54 14.43 6.93
CA GLY A 208 -9.04 13.54 7.98
C GLY A 208 -10.52 13.20 7.82
N TYR A 209 -10.90 12.09 8.45
CA TYR A 209 -12.25 11.55 8.46
C TYR A 209 -12.77 11.46 9.89
N ASP A 210 -14.08 11.58 10.05
CA ASP A 210 -14.77 11.28 11.30
C ASP A 210 -15.29 9.85 11.29
N LEU A 211 -15.31 9.21 12.46
CA LEU A 211 -15.98 7.95 12.68
C LEU A 211 -17.47 8.21 12.92
N LEU A 212 -18.30 7.55 12.15
CA LEU A 212 -19.74 7.65 12.20
C LEU A 212 -20.36 6.32 12.57
N LYS A 213 -21.45 6.38 13.34
CA LYS A 213 -22.40 5.28 13.55
C LYS A 213 -23.70 5.62 12.84
N ILE A 214 -24.25 4.70 12.07
CA ILE A 214 -25.48 4.90 11.28
C ILE A 214 -26.48 3.80 11.63
N GLU A 215 -27.71 4.21 11.95
CA GLU A 215 -28.85 3.29 12.08
C GLU A 215 -29.45 3.05 10.68
N ILE A 216 -29.47 1.79 10.21
CA ILE A 216 -29.75 1.47 8.81
C ILE A 216 -31.21 1.66 8.38
N GLN A 217 -32.17 1.67 9.30
CA GLN A 217 -33.60 1.82 8.97
C GLN A 217 -34.01 3.29 8.94
N THR A 218 -33.54 4.08 9.90
CA THR A 218 -33.88 5.48 10.03
C THR A 218 -32.94 6.42 9.25
N GLY A 219 -31.72 5.96 8.98
CA GLY A 219 -30.64 6.77 8.43
C GLY A 219 -30.06 7.77 9.45
N GLU A 220 -30.37 7.62 10.75
CA GLU A 220 -29.82 8.47 11.81
C GLU A 220 -28.31 8.28 11.91
N ILE A 221 -27.58 9.40 11.92
CA ILE A 221 -26.11 9.42 11.97
C ILE A 221 -25.63 10.05 13.26
N LEU A 222 -24.87 9.29 14.04
CA LEU A 222 -24.14 9.77 15.21
C LEU A 222 -22.66 9.91 14.85
N GLN A 223 -22.12 11.13 14.99
CA GLN A 223 -20.68 11.37 14.89
C GLN A 223 -20.00 10.97 16.20
N LEU A 224 -19.09 10.00 16.13
CA LEU A 224 -18.39 9.45 17.30
C LEU A 224 -17.08 10.18 17.61
N THR A 225 -16.49 10.87 16.61
CA THR A 225 -15.25 11.64 16.77
C THR A 225 -15.51 13.11 16.42
N GLN A 226 -15.23 14.04 17.34
CA GLN A 226 -15.40 15.48 17.10
C GLN A 226 -14.05 16.20 16.93
N ASN A 227 -13.03 15.80 17.69
CA ASN A 227 -11.69 16.39 17.70
C ASN A 227 -10.59 15.36 17.40
N LEU A 228 -10.98 14.14 17.08
CA LEU A 228 -10.11 13.03 16.71
C LEU A 228 -10.27 12.76 15.23
N TRP A 229 -9.21 12.29 14.57
CA TRP A 229 -9.20 12.14 13.13
C TRP A 229 -8.75 10.73 12.76
N LEU A 230 -9.49 10.09 11.87
CA LEU A 230 -9.07 8.86 11.25
C LEU A 230 -8.33 9.18 9.95
N VAL A 231 -7.23 8.50 9.73
CA VAL A 231 -6.51 8.55 8.44
C VAL A 231 -7.07 7.43 7.56
N SER A 232 -7.57 7.79 6.38
CA SER A 232 -8.01 6.78 5.41
C SER A 232 -6.94 6.40 4.40
N TYR A 233 -5.83 7.13 4.37
CA TYR A 233 -4.78 6.97 3.37
C TYR A 233 -3.39 6.91 4.04
N PRO A 234 -2.41 6.12 3.55
CA PRO A 234 -2.52 5.16 2.45
C PRO A 234 -2.99 3.76 2.87
N ASN A 235 -3.09 3.44 4.15
CA ASN A 235 -3.49 2.12 4.68
C ASN A 235 -4.38 2.28 5.92
N PRO A 236 -5.67 2.56 5.73
CA PRO A 236 -6.59 2.74 6.83
C PRO A 236 -6.77 1.42 7.60
N LEU A 237 -6.89 1.58 8.93
CA LEU A 237 -7.39 0.51 9.77
C LEU A 237 -8.91 0.55 9.75
N ARG A 238 -9.57 -0.49 9.23
CA ARG A 238 -11.04 -0.60 9.33
C ARG A 238 -11.43 -0.63 10.80
N PRO A 239 -12.31 0.26 11.27
CA PRO A 239 -12.79 0.22 12.66
C PRO A 239 -13.47 -1.11 12.96
N VAL A 240 -13.22 -1.66 14.15
CA VAL A 240 -13.84 -2.90 14.63
C VAL A 240 -14.60 -2.65 15.92
N CYS A 241 -15.70 -3.39 16.13
CA CYS A 241 -16.53 -3.26 17.32
C CYS A 241 -16.30 -4.43 18.27
N THR A 242 -16.31 -4.16 19.59
CA THR A 242 -16.29 -5.24 20.59
C THR A 242 -17.53 -6.14 20.44
N PRO A 243 -17.45 -7.44 20.77
CA PRO A 243 -18.57 -8.37 20.60
C PRO A 243 -19.83 -8.00 21.39
N ASP A 244 -19.69 -7.26 22.49
CA ASP A 244 -20.80 -6.72 23.29
C ASP A 244 -21.44 -5.46 22.68
N GLY A 245 -20.83 -4.90 21.62
CA GLY A 245 -21.32 -3.69 20.94
C GLY A 245 -21.08 -2.39 21.68
N GLN A 246 -20.36 -2.41 22.81
CA GLN A 246 -20.19 -1.22 23.65
C GLN A 246 -19.07 -0.30 23.17
N PHE A 247 -18.01 -0.86 22.57
CA PHE A 247 -16.84 -0.08 22.17
C PHE A 247 -16.44 -0.35 20.72
N ILE A 248 -15.81 0.67 20.12
CA ILE A 248 -15.22 0.63 18.80
C ILE A 248 -13.73 0.88 18.95
N ILE A 249 -12.90 0.06 18.28
CA ILE A 249 -11.47 0.26 18.20
C ILE A 249 -11.15 0.83 16.83
N ALA A 250 -10.47 1.97 16.80
CA ALA A 250 -10.13 2.68 15.58
C ALA A 250 -8.71 3.24 15.59
N GLY A 251 -8.08 3.33 14.42
CA GLY A 251 -6.81 4.01 14.24
C GLY A 251 -7.01 5.52 14.14
N ILE A 252 -6.50 6.29 15.10
CA ILE A 252 -6.65 7.74 15.19
C ILE A 252 -5.28 8.40 15.12
N MET A 253 -5.17 9.49 14.35
CA MET A 253 -4.02 10.37 14.35
C MET A 253 -4.26 11.63 15.19
N ASP A 254 -3.19 12.24 15.68
CA ASP A 254 -3.27 13.52 16.39
C ASP A 254 -3.72 14.64 15.43
N ALA A 255 -4.79 15.33 15.79
CA ALA A 255 -5.40 16.41 15.02
C ALA A 255 -4.43 17.57 14.69
N LYS A 256 -3.37 17.78 15.50
CA LYS A 256 -2.35 18.80 15.21
C LYS A 256 -1.63 18.59 13.88
N TYR A 257 -1.57 17.34 13.40
CA TYR A 257 -0.93 16.99 12.13
C TYR A 257 -1.88 17.01 10.93
N ALA A 258 -3.17 17.20 11.15
CA ALA A 258 -4.19 17.11 10.11
C ALA A 258 -3.98 18.11 8.95
N LYS A 259 -3.39 19.28 9.23
CA LYS A 259 -3.02 20.29 8.22
C LYS A 259 -1.65 20.03 7.59
N THR A 260 -0.84 19.12 8.13
CA THR A 260 0.55 18.92 7.72
C THR A 260 0.77 17.65 6.89
N ILE A 261 -0.27 16.84 6.66
CA ILE A 261 -0.19 15.62 5.82
C ILE A 261 0.32 15.96 4.42
N SER A 262 -0.11 17.09 3.87
CA SER A 262 0.36 17.61 2.59
C SER A 262 1.87 17.94 2.54
N THR A 263 2.54 18.01 3.67
CA THR A 263 3.97 18.31 3.76
C THR A 263 4.86 17.07 3.83
N GLY A 264 4.31 15.84 3.63
CA GLY A 264 5.05 14.57 3.68
C GLY A 264 5.40 14.13 5.10
N THR A 265 4.73 14.67 6.11
CA THR A 265 4.81 14.18 7.49
C THR A 265 3.54 13.41 7.77
N PHE A 266 3.61 12.07 7.78
CA PHE A 266 2.48 11.26 8.23
C PHE A 266 2.50 11.23 9.77
N PRO A 267 1.38 11.61 10.41
CA PRO A 267 1.30 11.57 11.85
C PRO A 267 1.35 10.14 12.39
N GLU A 268 1.79 10.01 13.61
CA GLU A 268 1.64 8.74 14.33
C GLU A 268 0.15 8.40 14.44
N THR A 269 -0.15 7.14 14.18
CA THR A 269 -1.51 6.58 14.33
C THR A 269 -1.53 5.70 15.57
N TYR A 270 -2.48 5.97 16.45
CA TYR A 270 -2.70 5.25 17.69
C TYR A 270 -4.05 4.54 17.68
N LEU A 271 -4.17 3.44 18.42
CA LEU A 271 -5.47 2.81 18.63
C LEU A 271 -6.20 3.51 19.77
N TYR A 272 -7.46 3.82 19.52
CA TYR A 272 -8.40 4.39 20.47
C TYR A 272 -9.55 3.44 20.72
N LYS A 273 -10.02 3.41 21.97
CA LYS A 273 -11.25 2.75 22.40
C LYS A 273 -12.31 3.83 22.56
N ILE A 274 -13.38 3.72 21.79
CA ILE A 274 -14.43 4.74 21.64
C ILE A 274 -15.75 4.10 22.03
N ALA A 275 -16.48 4.68 22.96
CA ALA A 275 -17.82 4.20 23.31
C ALA A 275 -18.78 4.32 22.10
N ALA A 276 -19.55 3.28 21.82
CA ALA A 276 -20.44 3.21 20.67
C ALA A 276 -21.63 4.18 20.74
N ASP A 277 -21.84 4.85 21.89
CA ASP A 277 -22.79 5.94 22.08
C ASP A 277 -22.13 7.33 21.98
N GLY A 278 -20.82 7.39 21.74
CA GLY A 278 -20.05 8.64 21.65
C GLY A 278 -19.73 9.31 23.00
N SER A 279 -20.06 8.69 24.11
CA SER A 279 -19.89 9.29 25.46
C SER A 279 -18.44 9.41 25.92
N SER A 280 -17.54 8.59 25.39
CA SER A 280 -16.12 8.59 25.77
C SER A 280 -15.21 8.07 24.66
N SER A 281 -13.96 8.52 24.70
CA SER A 281 -12.87 8.00 23.88
C SER A 281 -11.55 8.16 24.61
N HIS A 282 -10.65 7.18 24.50
CA HIS A 282 -9.29 7.27 25.02
C HIS A 282 -8.32 6.42 24.21
N GLN A 283 -7.06 6.80 24.23
CA GLN A 283 -5.98 6.08 23.60
C GLN A 283 -5.66 4.82 24.40
N ILE A 284 -5.53 3.68 23.70
CA ILE A 284 -5.22 2.37 24.30
C ILE A 284 -3.89 1.78 23.83
N PHE A 285 -3.27 2.33 22.79
CA PHE A 285 -1.97 1.88 22.27
C PHE A 285 -0.91 2.95 22.49
N PHE A 286 0.21 2.56 23.12
CA PHE A 286 1.38 3.39 23.34
C PHE A 286 2.62 2.72 22.73
N PRO A 287 3.27 3.38 21.74
CA PRO A 287 4.46 2.84 21.09
C PRO A 287 5.60 2.60 22.06
N ASP A 288 6.35 1.51 21.84
CA ASP A 288 7.61 1.20 22.51
C ASP A 288 8.60 0.52 21.54
N GLU A 289 9.73 0.05 22.04
CA GLU A 289 10.73 -0.67 21.25
C GLU A 289 10.26 -1.98 20.62
N ASN A 290 9.15 -2.54 21.11
CA ASN A 290 8.55 -3.77 20.60
C ASN A 290 7.56 -3.52 19.48
N CYS A 291 6.87 -2.37 19.50
CA CYS A 291 5.90 -1.98 18.48
C CYS A 291 5.90 -0.45 18.35
N TYR A 292 6.48 0.08 17.27
CA TYR A 292 6.65 1.50 17.07
C TYR A 292 5.37 2.24 16.66
N GLN A 293 4.44 1.53 16.02
CA GLN A 293 3.20 2.12 15.49
C GLN A 293 2.16 1.04 15.21
N CYS A 294 0.90 1.43 15.03
CA CYS A 294 -0.18 0.49 14.68
C CYS A 294 -0.50 0.45 13.18
N VAL A 295 0.37 0.96 12.32
CA VAL A 295 0.19 0.99 10.87
C VAL A 295 1.43 0.45 10.17
N GLN A 296 1.24 -0.19 9.03
CA GLN A 296 2.31 -0.73 8.20
C GLN A 296 2.22 -0.16 6.79
N PHE A 297 3.37 0.31 6.25
CA PHE A 297 3.50 0.84 4.90
C PHE A 297 4.56 0.07 4.10
N PRO A 298 4.34 -1.21 3.78
CA PRO A 298 5.32 -1.97 3.01
C PRO A 298 5.38 -1.44 1.57
N TYR A 299 6.60 -1.34 1.03
CA TYR A 299 6.83 -0.92 -0.35
C TYR A 299 6.80 -2.09 -1.33
N ASN A 300 7.46 -3.18 -0.97
CA ASN A 300 7.71 -4.33 -1.85
C ASN A 300 6.91 -5.57 -1.51
N ALA A 301 6.16 -5.55 -0.43
CA ALA A 301 5.36 -6.69 -0.04
C ALA A 301 3.99 -6.68 -0.71
N GLY A 302 3.37 -7.84 -0.82
CA GLY A 302 2.01 -7.99 -1.29
C GLY A 302 1.05 -7.08 -0.52
N SER A 303 -0.03 -6.65 -1.16
CA SER A 303 -0.98 -5.71 -0.54
C SER A 303 -1.80 -6.32 0.60
N GLY A 304 -1.72 -7.65 0.83
CA GLY A 304 -2.66 -8.38 1.68
C GLY A 304 -4.10 -8.14 1.22
N MET A 305 -4.31 -8.03 -0.08
CA MET A 305 -5.62 -7.69 -0.66
C MET A 305 -6.68 -8.64 -0.15
N GLY A 306 -7.83 -8.09 0.24
CA GLY A 306 -8.97 -8.87 0.70
C GLY A 306 -8.88 -9.40 2.13
N LEU A 307 -7.82 -9.09 2.88
CA LEU A 307 -7.72 -9.31 4.32
C LEU A 307 -7.70 -7.98 5.08
N ASP A 308 -8.18 -8.00 6.30
CA ASP A 308 -8.20 -6.81 7.15
C ASP A 308 -6.82 -6.56 7.82
N LYS A 309 -6.66 -5.39 8.41
CA LYS A 309 -5.43 -4.99 9.11
C LYS A 309 -5.57 -4.99 10.62
N LEU A 310 -6.81 -5.01 11.12
CA LEU A 310 -7.19 -4.96 12.52
C LEU A 310 -8.35 -5.93 12.75
N GLN A 311 -8.24 -6.79 13.75
CA GLN A 311 -9.29 -7.72 14.17
C GLN A 311 -9.40 -7.71 15.70
N ILE A 312 -10.59 -8.03 16.19
CA ILE A 312 -10.83 -8.21 17.63
C ILE A 312 -11.08 -9.70 17.92
N SER A 313 -10.62 -10.17 19.07
CA SER A 313 -10.87 -11.55 19.50
C SER A 313 -12.38 -11.80 19.74
N ASP A 314 -12.81 -13.05 19.57
CA ASP A 314 -14.23 -13.44 19.71
C ASP A 314 -14.79 -13.15 21.11
N ASP A 315 -13.93 -13.17 22.14
CA ASP A 315 -14.26 -12.83 23.53
C ASP A 315 -14.11 -11.33 23.85
N GLY A 316 -13.61 -10.53 22.90
CA GLY A 316 -13.37 -9.10 23.10
C GLY A 316 -12.18 -8.78 24.00
N ALA A 317 -11.32 -9.75 24.32
CA ALA A 317 -10.22 -9.57 25.26
C ALA A 317 -9.05 -8.77 24.69
N PHE A 318 -8.81 -8.84 23.38
CA PHE A 318 -7.69 -8.16 22.73
C PHE A 318 -8.00 -7.77 21.29
N VAL A 319 -7.19 -6.87 20.75
CA VAL A 319 -7.08 -6.63 19.29
C VAL A 319 -5.79 -7.21 18.74
N LEU A 320 -5.89 -7.71 17.52
CA LEU A 320 -4.80 -8.20 16.69
C LEU A 320 -4.61 -7.22 15.53
N PHE A 321 -3.38 -6.79 15.26
CA PHE A 321 -3.10 -5.87 14.17
C PHE A 321 -1.69 -6.04 13.61
N HIS A 322 -1.48 -5.49 12.42
CA HIS A 322 -0.16 -5.47 11.78
C HIS A 322 0.58 -4.17 12.07
N SER A 323 1.89 -4.29 12.25
CA SER A 323 2.79 -3.13 12.29
C SER A 323 4.11 -3.41 11.60
N GLY A 324 4.71 -2.37 11.03
CA GLY A 324 6.08 -2.42 10.55
C GLY A 324 7.08 -2.39 11.71
N TRP A 325 8.06 -3.31 11.69
CA TRP A 325 9.11 -3.37 12.71
C TRP A 325 10.44 -3.85 12.11
N GLN A 326 11.41 -2.95 11.96
CA GLN A 326 12.79 -3.25 11.52
C GLN A 326 12.86 -4.11 10.24
N GLY A 327 12.16 -3.70 9.19
CA GLY A 327 12.08 -4.44 7.93
C GLY A 327 11.13 -5.64 7.93
N GLN A 328 10.49 -5.93 9.06
CA GLN A 328 9.47 -6.97 9.19
C GLN A 328 8.07 -6.37 9.12
N GLY A 329 7.12 -7.13 8.60
CA GLY A 329 5.71 -6.94 8.91
C GLY A 329 5.37 -7.78 10.12
N GLY A 330 5.21 -7.16 11.29
CA GLY A 330 4.91 -7.84 12.54
C GLY A 330 3.42 -8.03 12.78
N LEU A 331 3.05 -9.09 13.49
CA LEU A 331 1.71 -9.32 14.03
C LEU A 331 1.73 -9.07 15.55
N PHE A 332 0.82 -8.22 16.02
CA PHE A 332 0.81 -7.72 17.39
C PHE A 332 -0.54 -7.90 18.06
N ARG A 333 -0.50 -8.25 19.34
CA ARG A 333 -1.68 -8.39 20.23
C ARG A 333 -1.67 -7.26 21.25
N LEU A 334 -2.80 -6.56 21.43
CA LEU A 334 -3.00 -5.55 22.45
C LEU A 334 -4.20 -5.91 23.30
N PRO A 335 -4.03 -6.26 24.60
CA PRO A 335 -5.14 -6.49 25.52
C PRO A 335 -6.02 -5.25 25.71
N LEU A 336 -7.34 -5.44 25.70
CA LEU A 336 -8.32 -4.36 25.85
C LEU A 336 -8.69 -4.05 27.31
N ASP A 337 -8.20 -4.85 28.26
CA ASP A 337 -8.28 -4.59 29.71
C ASP A 337 -7.18 -3.64 30.23
N GLU A 338 -6.34 -3.16 29.29
CA GLU A 338 -5.21 -2.25 29.56
C GLU A 338 -4.15 -2.81 30.53
N SER A 339 -4.15 -4.13 30.76
CA SER A 339 -3.22 -4.81 31.68
C SER A 339 -1.74 -4.64 31.31
N THR A 340 -1.44 -4.36 30.04
CA THR A 340 -0.09 -4.08 29.55
C THR A 340 0.29 -2.59 29.55
N GLY A 341 -0.55 -1.71 30.11
CA GLY A 341 -0.35 -0.26 30.04
C GLY A 341 -0.38 0.29 28.61
N GLY A 342 -1.09 -0.41 27.69
CA GLY A 342 -1.22 -0.03 26.29
C GLY A 342 -0.03 -0.45 25.40
N HIS A 343 0.88 -1.28 25.89
CA HIS A 343 1.98 -1.82 25.11
C HIS A 343 1.59 -3.11 24.39
N ALA A 344 1.72 -3.12 23.06
CA ALA A 344 1.39 -4.28 22.25
C ALA A 344 2.48 -5.36 22.33
N GLN A 345 2.05 -6.60 22.34
CA GLN A 345 2.94 -7.76 22.38
C GLN A 345 3.09 -8.37 21.00
N PRO A 346 4.32 -8.62 20.51
CA PRO A 346 4.53 -9.32 19.26
C PRO A 346 4.13 -10.80 19.42
N ILE A 347 3.32 -11.29 18.48
CA ILE A 347 2.94 -12.71 18.43
C ILE A 347 4.06 -13.52 17.80
N ASN A 348 4.59 -13.04 16.68
CA ASN A 348 5.65 -13.71 15.96
C ASN A 348 6.66 -12.71 15.41
N ARG A 349 7.94 -13.05 15.43
CA ARG A 349 9.03 -12.30 14.85
C ARG A 349 9.88 -13.20 13.97
N GLY A 350 10.36 -12.68 12.86
CA GLY A 350 11.21 -13.41 11.92
C GLY A 350 11.46 -12.60 10.65
N LYS A 351 12.31 -13.12 9.76
CA LYS A 351 12.59 -12.49 8.46
C LYS A 351 11.44 -12.74 7.47
N HIS A 352 10.29 -12.19 7.80
CA HIS A 352 9.06 -12.24 6.99
C HIS A 352 8.25 -10.97 7.15
N ALA A 353 7.27 -10.79 6.28
CA ALA A 353 6.34 -9.70 6.35
C ALA A 353 4.90 -10.22 6.30
N TYR A 354 4.15 -10.03 7.39
CA TYR A 354 2.70 -10.25 7.43
C TYR A 354 1.96 -9.02 6.88
N HIS A 355 0.86 -9.24 6.13
CA HIS A 355 0.18 -8.16 5.42
C HIS A 355 -1.30 -8.03 5.68
N GLY A 356 -1.98 -9.04 6.11
CA GLY A 356 -3.41 -9.03 6.35
C GLY A 356 -3.83 -10.23 7.18
N ILE A 357 -4.95 -10.09 7.87
CA ILE A 357 -5.52 -11.09 8.76
C ILE A 357 -7.00 -11.32 8.43
N SER A 358 -7.44 -12.59 8.49
CA SER A 358 -8.86 -12.92 8.49
C SER A 358 -9.49 -12.62 9.84
N LYS A 359 -10.80 -12.82 9.96
CA LYS A 359 -11.46 -12.88 11.25
C LYS A 359 -10.78 -13.94 12.14
N ILE A 360 -10.62 -13.64 13.43
CA ILE A 360 -10.12 -14.58 14.43
C ILE A 360 -11.23 -15.60 14.71
N GLN A 361 -10.91 -16.88 14.73
CA GLN A 361 -11.85 -17.95 15.07
C GLN A 361 -11.11 -19.05 15.82
N ASP A 362 -11.62 -19.42 16.99
CA ASP A 362 -11.07 -20.49 17.83
C ASP A 362 -9.55 -20.33 18.07
N GLY A 363 -9.11 -19.10 18.44
CA GLY A 363 -7.72 -18.75 18.69
C GLY A 363 -6.81 -18.79 17.45
N LYS A 364 -7.37 -18.92 16.24
CA LYS A 364 -6.62 -19.02 14.99
C LYS A 364 -6.99 -17.92 14.02
N VAL A 365 -6.03 -17.57 13.17
CA VAL A 365 -6.19 -16.53 12.15
C VAL A 365 -5.47 -16.93 10.86
N LEU A 366 -6.09 -16.69 9.72
CA LEU A 366 -5.44 -16.77 8.43
C LEU A 366 -4.65 -15.48 8.18
N VAL A 367 -3.38 -15.60 7.84
CA VAL A 367 -2.47 -14.45 7.65
C VAL A 367 -1.82 -14.54 6.28
N SER A 368 -1.71 -13.42 5.59
CA SER A 368 -0.85 -13.28 4.41
C SER A 368 0.59 -13.03 4.84
N VAL A 369 1.54 -13.78 4.27
CA VAL A 369 2.97 -13.68 4.59
C VAL A 369 3.82 -13.69 3.32
N CYS A 370 4.88 -12.87 3.31
CA CYS A 370 5.94 -12.86 2.30
C CYS A 370 7.31 -13.05 2.96
N GLU A 371 8.29 -13.55 2.18
CA GLU A 371 9.71 -13.62 2.55
C GLU A 371 10.58 -13.18 1.36
N ASP A 372 11.87 -12.97 1.57
CA ASP A 372 12.79 -12.47 0.53
C ASP A 372 12.81 -13.29 -0.78
N THR A 373 12.47 -14.57 -0.69
CA THR A 373 12.43 -15.50 -1.83
C THR A 373 11.13 -16.30 -1.90
N LEU A 374 10.17 -15.95 -1.07
CA LEU A 374 8.83 -16.53 -1.07
C LEU A 374 7.84 -15.49 -1.56
N ALA A 375 7.14 -15.79 -2.63
CA ALA A 375 5.96 -15.04 -3.02
C ALA A 375 4.88 -15.16 -1.93
N GLU A 376 3.86 -14.32 -2.00
CA GLU A 376 2.79 -14.28 -1.01
C GLU A 376 2.19 -15.66 -0.75
N ALA A 377 2.06 -16.01 0.53
CA ALA A 377 1.43 -17.23 0.98
C ALA A 377 0.38 -16.94 2.05
N TYR A 378 -0.65 -17.77 2.14
CA TYR A 378 -1.56 -17.78 3.27
C TYR A 378 -1.15 -18.87 4.25
N VAL A 379 -1.00 -18.47 5.52
CA VAL A 379 -0.68 -19.36 6.63
C VAL A 379 -1.74 -19.26 7.71
N LEU A 380 -2.05 -20.37 8.35
CA LEU A 380 -2.88 -20.39 9.55
C LEU A 380 -1.97 -20.27 10.77
N VAL A 381 -2.22 -19.28 11.60
CA VAL A 381 -1.44 -18.94 12.80
C VAL A 381 -2.27 -19.22 14.03
N ASP A 382 -1.67 -19.89 15.03
CA ASP A 382 -2.18 -19.95 16.39
C ASP A 382 -1.75 -18.68 17.13
N ILE A 383 -2.73 -17.92 17.63
CA ILE A 383 -2.48 -16.62 18.24
C ILE A 383 -1.86 -16.76 19.64
N ASP A 384 -2.22 -17.79 20.37
CA ASP A 384 -1.77 -17.98 21.75
C ASP A 384 -0.35 -18.57 21.79
N GLU A 385 -0.05 -19.53 20.91
CA GLU A 385 1.28 -20.11 20.78
C GLU A 385 2.23 -19.26 19.91
N GLY A 386 1.70 -18.32 19.11
CA GLY A 386 2.48 -17.48 18.21
C GLY A 386 3.17 -18.24 17.08
N CYS A 387 2.64 -19.39 16.69
CA CYS A 387 3.27 -20.25 15.69
C CYS A 387 2.41 -20.45 14.45
N ILE A 388 3.08 -20.69 13.31
CA ILE A 388 2.41 -21.10 12.07
C ILE A 388 2.03 -22.57 12.19
N ILE A 389 0.72 -22.84 12.21
CA ILE A 389 0.17 -24.21 12.24
C ILE A 389 0.35 -24.88 10.87
N LYS A 390 0.02 -24.15 9.78
CA LYS A 390 -0.02 -24.72 8.44
C LYS A 390 0.09 -23.65 7.36
N LYS A 391 0.89 -23.91 6.32
CA LYS A 391 0.81 -23.18 5.06
C LYS A 391 -0.39 -23.71 4.25
N VAL A 392 -1.28 -22.81 3.87
CA VAL A 392 -2.58 -23.16 3.26
C VAL A 392 -2.55 -23.00 1.75
N ALA A 393 -2.05 -21.85 1.29
CA ALA A 393 -1.93 -21.52 -0.11
C ALA A 393 -0.62 -20.75 -0.31
N GLN A 394 -0.07 -20.85 -1.49
CA GLN A 394 1.07 -20.06 -1.92
C GLN A 394 0.81 -19.59 -3.34
N SER A 395 1.03 -18.30 -3.58
CA SER A 395 1.03 -17.76 -4.93
C SER A 395 2.28 -18.21 -5.69
N ALA A 396 2.18 -18.26 -7.01
CA ALA A 396 3.32 -18.47 -7.89
C ALA A 396 4.16 -19.74 -7.60
N GLU A 397 3.55 -20.82 -7.16
CA GLU A 397 4.27 -22.07 -6.86
C GLU A 397 5.03 -22.60 -8.08
N GLU A 398 4.40 -22.65 -9.26
CA GLU A 398 5.02 -23.11 -10.50
C GLU A 398 6.18 -22.19 -10.89
N PHE A 399 5.99 -20.88 -10.81
CA PHE A 399 7.05 -19.89 -11.05
C PHE A 399 8.27 -20.14 -10.14
N LEU A 400 8.08 -20.33 -8.84
CA LEU A 400 9.16 -20.57 -7.89
C LEU A 400 9.87 -21.92 -8.10
N GLN A 401 9.18 -22.90 -8.69
CA GLN A 401 9.80 -24.17 -9.07
C GLN A 401 10.71 -24.00 -10.30
N ASP A 402 10.34 -23.16 -11.25
CA ASP A 402 11.01 -22.99 -12.53
C ASP A 402 12.07 -21.88 -12.54
N VAL A 403 12.02 -20.93 -11.60
CA VAL A 403 12.89 -19.76 -11.57
C VAL A 403 13.95 -19.86 -10.47
N SER A 404 15.17 -19.50 -10.82
CA SER A 404 16.28 -19.35 -9.86
C SER A 404 16.29 -17.94 -9.32
N LEU A 405 16.11 -17.76 -8.01
CA LEU A 405 16.16 -16.47 -7.34
C LEU A 405 17.53 -16.21 -6.71
N SER A 406 18.02 -14.98 -6.82
CA SER A 406 19.19 -14.53 -6.07
C SER A 406 18.82 -14.29 -4.61
N GLN A 407 19.74 -14.59 -3.69
CA GLN A 407 19.51 -14.46 -2.24
C GLN A 407 19.99 -13.10 -1.75
N PRO A 408 19.10 -12.21 -1.24
CA PRO A 408 19.52 -10.96 -0.64
C PRO A 408 20.20 -11.18 0.71
N THR A 409 21.09 -10.26 1.05
CA THR A 409 21.72 -10.19 2.37
C THR A 409 21.35 -8.87 3.03
N ASP A 410 20.74 -8.93 4.19
CA ASP A 410 20.37 -7.76 4.99
C ASP A 410 21.46 -7.38 6.00
N PHE A 411 21.54 -6.09 6.29
CA PHE A 411 22.35 -5.55 7.38
C PHE A 411 21.87 -4.14 7.75
N SER A 412 22.38 -3.66 8.87
CA SER A 412 22.10 -2.33 9.39
C SER A 412 23.37 -1.51 9.56
N VAL A 413 23.24 -0.18 9.40
CA VAL A 413 24.32 0.80 9.54
C VAL A 413 23.82 1.93 10.43
N PRO A 414 24.55 2.34 11.49
CA PRO A 414 24.20 3.55 12.25
C PRO A 414 24.21 4.77 11.34
N THR A 415 23.30 5.71 11.53
CA THR A 415 23.33 7.02 10.84
C THR A 415 24.56 7.82 11.24
N LEU A 416 25.02 8.78 10.40
CA LEU A 416 26.21 9.58 10.67
C LEU A 416 26.16 10.35 12.00
N ASP A 417 24.97 10.75 12.42
CA ASP A 417 24.72 11.44 13.69
C ASP A 417 24.52 10.46 14.87
N GLY A 418 24.51 9.14 14.62
CA GLY A 418 24.29 8.12 15.63
C GLY A 418 22.87 8.08 16.21
N CYS A 419 21.93 8.86 15.67
CA CYS A 419 20.58 8.99 16.22
C CYS A 419 19.63 7.91 15.76
N SER A 420 19.97 7.17 14.70
CA SER A 420 19.14 6.11 14.13
C SER A 420 20.00 5.03 13.45
N THR A 421 19.33 4.08 12.81
CA THR A 421 19.96 2.97 12.08
C THR A 421 19.28 2.80 10.73
N VAL A 422 20.04 2.77 9.65
CA VAL A 422 19.57 2.45 8.30
C VAL A 422 19.68 0.96 8.09
N HIS A 423 18.57 0.30 7.84
CA HIS A 423 18.47 -1.12 7.51
C HIS A 423 18.22 -1.30 6.01
N GLY A 424 18.80 -2.35 5.41
CA GLY A 424 18.59 -2.60 4.00
C GLY A 424 19.20 -3.92 3.53
N TRP A 425 19.13 -4.14 2.23
CA TRP A 425 19.50 -5.39 1.56
C TRP A 425 20.46 -5.13 0.39
N VAL A 426 21.31 -6.12 0.16
CA VAL A 426 22.14 -6.23 -1.02
C VAL A 426 21.82 -7.54 -1.73
N LEU A 427 21.34 -7.45 -2.95
CA LEU A 427 21.06 -8.57 -3.82
C LEU A 427 22.18 -8.73 -4.83
N PRO A 428 22.91 -9.86 -4.84
CA PRO A 428 23.97 -10.11 -5.80
C PRO A 428 23.40 -10.45 -7.19
N PRO A 429 24.14 -10.16 -8.28
CA PRO A 429 23.74 -10.63 -9.61
C PRO A 429 23.76 -12.16 -9.68
N HIS A 430 22.97 -12.71 -10.60
CA HIS A 430 23.00 -14.16 -10.86
C HIS A 430 24.32 -14.59 -11.49
N ASN A 431 24.68 -15.85 -11.28
CA ASN A 431 25.83 -16.49 -11.94
C ASN A 431 27.16 -15.73 -11.74
N MET A 432 27.41 -15.24 -10.54
CA MET A 432 28.66 -14.55 -10.23
C MET A 432 29.88 -15.44 -10.44
N GLU A 433 30.87 -14.91 -11.12
CA GLU A 433 32.19 -15.49 -11.26
C GLU A 433 33.09 -15.04 -10.10
N LYS A 434 33.91 -15.95 -9.61
CA LYS A 434 34.87 -15.64 -8.55
C LYS A 434 35.79 -14.49 -8.95
N GLU A 435 36.02 -13.56 -8.04
CA GLU A 435 36.93 -12.39 -8.21
C GLU A 435 36.46 -11.34 -9.26
N LYS A 436 35.33 -11.54 -9.92
CA LYS A 436 34.78 -10.54 -10.84
C LYS A 436 33.98 -9.50 -10.07
N LYS A 437 34.11 -8.24 -10.50
CA LYS A 437 33.31 -7.12 -9.98
C LYS A 437 32.13 -6.83 -10.92
N TYR A 438 31.00 -6.48 -10.32
CA TYR A 438 29.73 -6.26 -11.02
C TYR A 438 29.19 -4.85 -10.80
N PRO A 439 28.52 -4.26 -11.80
CA PRO A 439 27.82 -3.01 -11.62
C PRO A 439 26.66 -3.16 -10.62
N VAL A 440 26.35 -2.09 -9.91
CA VAL A 440 25.25 -2.10 -8.95
C VAL A 440 24.30 -0.92 -9.13
N ILE A 441 23.06 -1.12 -8.76
CA ILE A 441 21.99 -0.13 -8.78
C ILE A 441 21.53 0.13 -7.36
N LEU A 442 21.62 1.38 -6.88
CA LEU A 442 20.92 1.83 -5.69
C LEU A 442 19.45 2.06 -6.08
N TYR A 443 18.55 1.25 -5.53
CA TYR A 443 17.11 1.34 -5.75
C TYR A 443 16.42 1.93 -4.52
N ILE A 444 15.79 3.11 -4.68
CA ILE A 444 15.21 3.88 -3.57
C ILE A 444 13.69 3.80 -3.66
N HIS A 445 13.03 3.41 -2.55
CA HIS A 445 11.56 3.33 -2.50
C HIS A 445 10.88 4.69 -2.54
N GLY A 446 9.62 4.70 -2.93
CA GLY A 446 8.73 5.86 -2.90
C GLY A 446 8.22 6.19 -1.49
N GLY A 447 7.41 7.20 -1.39
CA GLY A 447 6.76 7.59 -0.13
C GLY A 447 7.05 9.02 0.30
N PRO A 448 7.84 9.30 1.35
CA PRO A 448 8.99 8.59 1.96
C PRO A 448 8.67 7.53 3.03
N HIS A 449 7.44 7.44 3.50
CA HIS A 449 7.08 6.61 4.66
C HIS A 449 6.92 5.10 4.40
N PRO A 450 6.62 4.59 3.19
CA PRO A 450 6.82 3.19 2.90
C PRO A 450 8.23 2.71 3.24
N PHE A 451 8.39 1.40 3.42
CA PHE A 451 9.67 0.79 3.73
C PHE A 451 9.81 -0.57 3.04
N TYR A 452 11.04 -0.96 2.71
CA TYR A 452 11.33 -2.32 2.25
C TYR A 452 11.19 -3.30 3.41
N THR A 453 10.59 -4.44 3.11
CA THR A 453 10.41 -5.55 4.03
C THR A 453 11.10 -6.80 3.51
N TYR A 454 11.16 -7.85 4.34
CA TYR A 454 11.53 -9.19 3.91
C TYR A 454 10.44 -9.74 2.97
N ALA A 455 10.48 -9.32 1.71
CA ALA A 455 9.54 -9.76 0.70
C ALA A 455 10.20 -9.83 -0.68
N LEU A 456 9.81 -10.81 -1.47
CA LEU A 456 10.29 -11.00 -2.83
C LEU A 456 9.96 -9.80 -3.70
N THR A 457 11.00 -9.13 -4.21
CA THR A 457 10.88 -8.03 -5.16
C THR A 457 11.35 -8.49 -6.53
N LEU A 458 10.40 -8.84 -7.41
CA LEU A 458 10.71 -9.42 -8.72
C LEU A 458 11.50 -8.46 -9.62
N GLU A 459 11.24 -7.17 -9.54
CA GLU A 459 11.99 -6.17 -10.30
C GLU A 459 13.48 -6.16 -9.91
N HIS A 460 13.80 -6.29 -8.62
CA HIS A 460 15.19 -6.45 -8.15
C HIS A 460 15.81 -7.76 -8.67
N GLN A 461 15.04 -8.85 -8.65
CA GLN A 461 15.48 -10.14 -9.15
C GLN A 461 15.73 -10.11 -10.67
N ALA A 462 14.91 -9.36 -11.43
CA ALA A 462 15.12 -9.18 -12.86
C ALA A 462 16.38 -8.38 -13.16
N PHE A 463 16.68 -7.31 -12.40
CA PHE A 463 17.97 -6.62 -12.49
C PHE A 463 19.16 -7.54 -12.16
N ALA A 464 19.01 -8.39 -11.15
CA ALA A 464 20.04 -9.38 -10.82
C ALA A 464 20.28 -10.38 -11.94
N ALA A 465 19.21 -10.80 -12.66
CA ALA A 465 19.30 -11.65 -13.85
C ALA A 465 20.00 -10.96 -15.01
N GLU A 466 19.86 -9.63 -15.13
CA GLU A 466 20.55 -8.79 -16.12
C GLU A 466 22.03 -8.52 -15.79
N GLY A 467 22.53 -9.08 -14.67
CA GLY A 467 23.94 -8.97 -14.25
C GLY A 467 24.25 -7.75 -13.38
N PHE A 468 23.24 -7.07 -12.85
CA PHE A 468 23.41 -5.98 -11.88
C PHE A 468 23.25 -6.49 -10.44
N GLY A 469 24.06 -6.00 -9.52
CA GLY A 469 23.69 -6.06 -8.10
C GLY A 469 22.66 -4.99 -7.79
N VAL A 470 21.79 -5.23 -6.78
CA VAL A 470 20.82 -4.24 -6.31
C VAL A 470 21.07 -3.95 -4.85
N ILE A 471 21.16 -2.67 -4.50
CA ILE A 471 21.23 -2.15 -3.13
C ILE A 471 19.93 -1.42 -2.86
N CYS A 472 19.24 -1.76 -1.78
CA CYS A 472 18.08 -1.03 -1.30
C CYS A 472 18.12 -0.89 0.22
N CYS A 473 17.63 0.23 0.75
CA CYS A 473 17.63 0.48 2.18
C CYS A 473 16.43 1.32 2.61
N ASN A 474 16.20 1.35 3.91
CA ASN A 474 15.18 2.14 4.59
C ASN A 474 15.86 3.35 5.27
N PRO A 475 16.07 4.47 4.55
CA PRO A 475 16.63 5.68 5.13
C PRO A 475 15.63 6.34 6.07
N ARG A 476 16.06 7.35 6.82
CA ARG A 476 15.13 8.20 7.57
C ARG A 476 13.98 8.69 6.68
N GLY A 477 12.79 8.74 7.25
CA GLY A 477 11.52 8.89 6.53
C GLY A 477 10.74 7.59 6.42
N SER A 478 11.42 6.44 6.39
CA SER A 478 10.77 5.13 6.34
C SER A 478 10.08 4.79 7.67
N SER A 479 8.90 4.17 7.61
CA SER A 479 8.22 3.65 8.80
C SER A 479 8.85 2.35 9.30
N GLY A 480 8.40 1.88 10.48
CA GLY A 480 8.88 0.61 11.06
C GLY A 480 10.18 0.71 11.86
N TYR A 481 10.69 1.91 12.11
CA TYR A 481 11.92 2.17 12.87
C TYR A 481 11.73 3.20 13.99
N GLY A 482 10.48 3.50 14.35
CA GLY A 482 10.09 4.49 15.35
C GLY A 482 9.91 5.90 14.78
N TRP A 483 9.20 6.73 15.57
CA TRP A 483 8.82 8.08 15.15
C TRP A 483 10.01 8.97 14.77
N LYS A 484 11.11 8.92 15.52
CA LYS A 484 12.29 9.71 15.23
C LYS A 484 12.94 9.39 13.89
N HIS A 485 12.86 8.14 13.46
CA HIS A 485 13.34 7.71 12.15
C HIS A 485 12.36 8.14 11.03
N GLN A 486 11.06 7.98 11.28
CA GLN A 486 10.02 8.32 10.31
C GLN A 486 9.83 9.83 10.13
N ASN A 487 9.90 10.61 11.22
CA ASN A 487 9.71 12.05 11.18
C ASN A 487 11.03 12.77 10.91
N MET A 488 11.21 13.19 9.68
CA MET A 488 12.41 13.91 9.23
C MET A 488 12.38 15.41 9.56
N GLY A 489 11.29 15.94 10.13
CA GLY A 489 11.12 17.38 10.33
C GLY A 489 11.36 18.16 9.04
N ASP A 490 12.21 19.21 9.11
CA ASP A 490 12.64 19.97 7.92
C ASP A 490 13.78 19.30 7.13
N GLY A 491 14.36 18.22 7.66
CA GLY A 491 15.50 17.47 7.11
C GLY A 491 15.18 16.47 6.01
N ARG A 492 13.98 16.51 5.42
CA ARG A 492 13.43 15.53 4.46
C ARG A 492 14.34 15.11 3.31
N ARG A 493 15.40 15.84 3.05
CA ARG A 493 16.25 15.70 1.86
C ARG A 493 17.68 15.39 2.20
N THR A 494 18.15 15.97 3.28
CA THR A 494 19.57 15.92 3.65
C THR A 494 19.88 14.60 4.36
N GLU A 495 19.10 14.25 5.35
CA GLU A 495 19.32 13.03 6.13
C GLU A 495 19.16 11.76 5.30
N PRO A 496 18.04 11.56 4.55
CA PRO A 496 17.89 10.38 3.70
C PRO A 496 18.96 10.26 2.61
N TYR A 497 19.44 11.37 2.09
CA TYR A 497 20.55 11.40 1.14
C TYR A 497 21.83 10.82 1.75
N TYR A 498 22.22 11.29 2.94
CA TYR A 498 23.39 10.77 3.63
C TYR A 498 23.20 9.32 4.07
N ASP A 499 22.01 8.95 4.53
CA ASP A 499 21.69 7.60 4.94
C ASP A 499 21.86 6.61 3.76
N CYS A 500 21.35 6.96 2.58
CA CYS A 500 21.53 6.15 1.36
C CYS A 500 23.01 6.00 0.97
N LEU A 501 23.78 7.10 0.99
CA LEU A 501 25.20 7.06 0.62
C LEU A 501 26.03 6.25 1.62
N GLN A 502 25.76 6.41 2.91
CA GLN A 502 26.44 5.65 3.96
C GLN A 502 26.13 4.15 3.86
N PHE A 503 24.89 3.78 3.55
CA PHE A 503 24.53 2.39 3.34
C PHE A 503 25.27 1.79 2.13
N VAL A 504 25.41 2.54 1.04
CA VAL A 504 26.21 2.15 -0.13
C VAL A 504 27.69 1.98 0.22
N ASP A 505 28.28 2.88 1.05
CA ASP A 505 29.66 2.76 1.51
C ASP A 505 29.89 1.45 2.26
N GLU A 506 28.99 1.12 3.16
CA GLU A 506 29.11 -0.12 3.94
C GLU A 506 28.86 -1.37 3.06
N ALA A 507 27.94 -1.28 2.07
CA ALA A 507 27.75 -2.35 1.09
C ALA A 507 29.04 -2.64 0.30
N ILE A 508 29.73 -1.61 -0.19
CA ILE A 508 31.02 -1.77 -0.91
C ILE A 508 32.07 -2.41 0.00
N ARG A 509 32.13 -2.01 1.26
CA ARG A 509 33.07 -2.57 2.23
C ARG A 509 32.81 -4.05 2.51
N ARG A 510 31.53 -4.46 2.59
CA ARG A 510 31.13 -5.85 2.91
C ARG A 510 31.18 -6.79 1.71
N PHE A 511 30.89 -6.27 0.52
CA PHE A 511 30.72 -7.09 -0.68
C PHE A 511 31.79 -6.76 -1.74
N PRO A 512 32.95 -7.47 -1.74
CA PRO A 512 34.07 -7.18 -2.64
C PRO A 512 33.76 -7.32 -4.13
N TRP A 513 32.65 -7.99 -4.47
CA TRP A 513 32.16 -8.12 -5.85
C TRP A 513 31.53 -6.83 -6.42
N ILE A 514 31.25 -5.84 -5.58
CA ILE A 514 30.70 -4.55 -6.03
C ILE A 514 31.79 -3.76 -6.77
N ASP A 515 31.45 -3.27 -7.96
CA ASP A 515 32.28 -2.32 -8.70
C ASP A 515 31.83 -0.88 -8.37
N GLU A 516 32.55 -0.22 -7.49
CA GLU A 516 32.28 1.16 -7.08
C GLU A 516 32.40 2.18 -8.24
N ASN A 517 33.03 1.82 -9.35
CA ASN A 517 33.16 2.65 -10.54
C ASN A 517 32.00 2.48 -11.53
N ARG A 518 31.11 1.51 -11.32
CA ARG A 518 29.95 1.22 -12.16
C ARG A 518 28.67 1.14 -11.32
N MET A 519 28.28 2.30 -10.78
CA MET A 519 27.08 2.41 -9.95
C MET A 519 26.05 3.32 -10.57
N GLY A 520 24.78 2.91 -10.54
CA GLY A 520 23.61 3.67 -10.95
C GLY A 520 22.64 3.92 -9.79
N VAL A 521 21.72 4.86 -9.98
CA VAL A 521 20.64 5.14 -9.03
C VAL A 521 19.31 5.14 -9.75
N THR A 522 18.29 4.57 -9.11
CA THR A 522 16.90 4.65 -9.59
C THR A 522 15.93 4.63 -8.41
N GLY A 523 14.71 5.07 -8.66
CA GLY A 523 13.59 5.00 -7.74
C GLY A 523 12.37 5.71 -8.29
N GLY A 524 11.20 5.40 -7.74
CA GLY A 524 9.93 5.99 -8.14
C GLY A 524 9.38 6.95 -7.10
N SER A 525 8.60 7.97 -7.55
CA SER A 525 7.95 8.93 -6.65
C SER A 525 8.98 9.68 -5.78
N TYR A 526 8.89 9.60 -4.45
CA TYR A 526 9.94 10.12 -3.57
C TYR A 526 11.32 9.49 -3.85
N GLY A 527 11.41 8.20 -4.19
CA GLY A 527 12.66 7.57 -4.62
C GLY A 527 13.21 8.19 -5.91
N GLY A 528 12.35 8.59 -6.83
CA GLY A 528 12.71 9.36 -8.02
C GLY A 528 13.19 10.78 -7.66
N TYR A 529 12.50 11.44 -6.73
CA TYR A 529 12.97 12.72 -6.16
C TYR A 529 14.37 12.57 -5.55
N MET A 530 14.61 11.55 -4.73
CA MET A 530 15.91 11.31 -4.12
C MET A 530 16.99 10.95 -5.19
N THR A 531 16.60 10.24 -6.26
CA THR A 531 17.46 10.01 -7.44
C THR A 531 17.89 11.33 -8.08
N ASN A 532 16.93 12.26 -8.29
CA ASN A 532 17.21 13.61 -8.80
C ASN A 532 18.14 14.39 -7.85
N TYR A 533 17.87 14.32 -6.54
CA TYR A 533 18.66 15.00 -5.53
C TYR A 533 20.10 14.47 -5.48
N ILE A 534 20.29 13.15 -5.52
CA ILE A 534 21.61 12.53 -5.59
C ILE A 534 22.35 12.94 -6.87
N ALA A 535 21.66 13.00 -8.02
CA ALA A 535 22.26 13.42 -9.29
C ALA A 535 22.78 14.86 -9.22
N ALA A 536 22.06 15.75 -8.52
CA ALA A 536 22.45 17.16 -8.36
C ALA A 536 23.52 17.40 -7.29
N HIS A 537 23.69 16.50 -6.32
CA HIS A 537 24.54 16.72 -5.14
C HIS A 537 25.70 15.72 -5.00
N SER A 538 25.77 14.68 -5.84
CA SER A 538 26.83 13.67 -5.80
C SER A 538 27.38 13.38 -7.20
N LYS A 539 28.72 13.19 -7.30
CA LYS A 539 29.40 12.76 -8.53
C LYS A 539 29.74 11.27 -8.54
N ARG A 540 29.28 10.54 -7.53
CA ARG A 540 29.66 9.15 -7.29
C ARG A 540 29.11 8.18 -8.35
N PHE A 541 27.87 8.40 -8.78
CA PHE A 541 27.16 7.49 -9.67
C PHE A 541 27.37 7.85 -11.15
N LYS A 542 27.28 6.87 -12.04
CA LYS A 542 27.55 7.01 -13.47
C LYS A 542 26.31 7.24 -14.31
N ALA A 543 25.14 6.79 -13.85
CA ALA A 543 23.87 6.91 -14.54
C ALA A 543 22.69 6.98 -13.57
N TYR A 544 21.66 7.71 -13.96
CA TYR A 544 20.46 7.94 -13.17
C TYR A 544 19.21 7.61 -13.98
N ILE A 545 18.22 6.99 -13.31
CA ILE A 545 16.88 6.78 -13.86
C ILE A 545 15.86 7.30 -12.85
N SER A 546 15.23 8.41 -13.14
CA SER A 546 14.20 9.05 -12.34
C SER A 546 12.83 8.59 -12.80
N GLN A 547 12.06 7.93 -11.92
CA GLN A 547 10.77 7.36 -12.28
C GLN A 547 9.65 8.16 -11.60
N ARG A 548 8.65 8.64 -12.37
CA ARG A 548 7.46 9.37 -11.87
C ARG A 548 7.77 10.26 -10.66
N SER A 549 8.66 11.22 -10.86
CA SER A 549 9.32 11.90 -9.75
C SER A 549 8.94 13.36 -9.60
N LEU A 550 9.12 13.85 -8.39
CA LEU A 550 9.12 15.28 -8.08
C LEU A 550 10.45 15.91 -8.51
N ALA A 551 10.41 17.04 -9.17
CA ALA A 551 11.58 17.83 -9.53
C ALA A 551 11.43 19.30 -9.15
N ASN A 552 10.19 19.78 -9.02
CA ASN A 552 9.87 21.16 -8.65
C ASN A 552 8.68 21.18 -7.66
N ASP A 553 8.94 21.62 -6.43
CA ASP A 553 7.95 21.67 -5.37
C ASP A 553 6.89 22.77 -5.61
N GLN A 554 7.19 23.82 -6.39
CA GLN A 554 6.20 24.84 -6.75
C GLN A 554 5.15 24.26 -7.70
N ILE A 555 5.57 23.44 -8.69
CA ILE A 555 4.64 22.75 -9.58
C ILE A 555 3.82 21.72 -8.79
N SER A 556 4.44 20.99 -7.88
CA SER A 556 3.74 20.05 -7.03
C SER A 556 2.67 20.73 -6.18
N TYR A 557 3.00 21.87 -5.56
CA TYR A 557 2.02 22.67 -4.82
C TYR A 557 0.84 23.10 -5.70
N ALA A 558 1.12 23.56 -6.91
CA ALA A 558 0.09 24.14 -7.78
C ALA A 558 -0.78 23.07 -8.49
N SER A 559 -0.25 21.89 -8.74
CA SER A 559 -0.84 20.93 -9.68
C SER A 559 -0.91 19.49 -9.20
N SER A 560 -0.42 19.14 -8.00
CA SER A 560 -0.56 17.80 -7.44
C SER A 560 -1.99 17.58 -6.93
N ASP A 561 -2.44 16.33 -6.94
CA ASP A 561 -3.65 15.89 -6.24
C ASP A 561 -3.45 15.90 -4.70
N GLU A 562 -2.20 15.87 -4.25
CA GLU A 562 -1.81 16.13 -2.86
C GLU A 562 -1.43 17.61 -2.73
N THR A 563 -2.42 18.49 -2.66
CA THR A 563 -2.18 19.92 -2.54
C THR A 563 -1.40 20.25 -1.28
N GLY A 564 -0.25 20.92 -1.47
CA GLY A 564 0.57 21.40 -0.37
C GLY A 564 -0.12 22.50 0.44
N SER A 565 0.37 22.76 1.65
CA SER A 565 -0.10 23.85 2.50
C SER A 565 1.02 24.87 2.72
N SER A 566 0.68 26.17 2.64
CA SER A 566 1.56 27.27 3.06
C SER A 566 1.52 27.48 4.58
N ALA A 567 0.77 26.67 5.34
CA ALA A 567 0.72 26.75 6.79
C ALA A 567 2.10 26.54 7.40
N GLY A 568 2.49 27.39 8.36
CA GLY A 568 3.81 27.36 9.01
C GLY A 568 4.84 28.30 8.38
N PHE A 569 4.49 29.02 7.31
CA PHE A 569 5.33 30.09 6.74
C PHE A 569 4.76 31.47 7.07
N ASP A 570 5.64 32.46 7.27
CA ASP A 570 5.24 33.84 7.62
C ASP A 570 4.49 34.55 6.48
N SER A 571 4.75 34.13 5.24
CA SER A 571 4.09 34.70 4.06
C SER A 571 4.13 33.74 2.87
N PHE A 572 3.17 33.89 1.94
CA PHE A 572 3.14 33.11 0.70
C PHE A 572 4.40 33.28 -0.18
N PRO A 573 4.97 34.50 -0.36
CA PRO A 573 6.24 34.64 -1.06
C PRO A 573 7.40 33.86 -0.41
N GLN A 574 7.48 33.83 0.93
CA GLN A 574 8.50 33.04 1.63
C GLN A 574 8.30 31.54 1.34
N PHE A 575 7.08 31.04 1.44
CA PHE A 575 6.74 29.66 1.09
C PHE A 575 7.19 29.30 -0.33
N MET A 576 6.88 30.15 -1.33
CA MET A 576 7.26 29.91 -2.71
C MET A 576 8.78 29.93 -2.91
N MET A 577 9.50 30.83 -2.24
CA MET A 577 10.97 30.89 -2.30
C MET A 577 11.63 29.66 -1.65
N GLU A 578 11.11 29.18 -0.53
CA GLU A 578 11.62 27.96 0.10
C GLU A 578 11.35 26.71 -0.77
N ASN A 579 10.17 26.60 -1.40
CA ASN A 579 9.90 25.55 -2.35
C ASN A 579 10.86 25.59 -3.55
N LEU A 580 11.20 26.75 -4.06
CA LEU A 580 12.17 26.87 -5.16
C LEU A 580 13.58 26.42 -4.72
N LYS A 581 14.05 26.82 -3.55
CA LYS A 581 15.33 26.37 -3.00
C LYS A 581 15.37 24.85 -2.77
N ARG A 582 14.24 24.26 -2.44
CA ARG A 582 14.12 22.82 -2.23
C ARG A 582 13.98 22.03 -3.53
N SER A 583 13.58 22.66 -4.62
CA SER A 583 13.36 22.02 -5.92
C SER A 583 14.67 21.61 -6.57
N VAL A 584 14.75 20.36 -7.03
CA VAL A 584 15.98 19.85 -7.69
C VAL A 584 16.28 20.60 -8.98
N VAL A 585 15.27 21.10 -9.68
CA VAL A 585 15.45 21.90 -10.90
C VAL A 585 16.36 23.12 -10.66
N SER A 586 16.39 23.66 -9.44
CA SER A 586 17.28 24.79 -9.06
C SER A 586 18.77 24.42 -9.05
N TYR A 587 19.08 23.13 -9.14
CA TYR A 587 20.45 22.58 -9.14
C TYR A 587 20.74 21.78 -10.42
N ALA A 588 19.96 21.99 -11.49
CA ALA A 588 20.07 21.24 -12.75
C ALA A 588 21.46 21.35 -13.38
N GLU A 589 22.18 22.48 -13.15
CA GLU A 589 23.56 22.71 -13.60
C GLU A 589 24.56 21.67 -13.09
N ASN A 590 24.27 21.05 -11.94
CA ASN A 590 25.12 20.05 -11.33
C ASN A 590 24.89 18.64 -11.88
N ILE A 591 23.84 18.41 -12.67
CA ILE A 591 23.52 17.09 -13.25
C ILE A 591 24.34 16.93 -14.54
N ASP A 592 25.51 16.30 -14.41
CA ASP A 592 26.51 16.16 -15.47
C ASP A 592 26.76 14.69 -15.92
N ARG A 593 25.86 13.77 -15.55
CA ARG A 593 25.91 12.35 -15.89
C ARG A 593 24.66 11.94 -16.67
N PRO A 594 24.70 10.80 -17.42
CA PRO A 594 23.56 10.26 -18.15
C PRO A 594 22.30 10.19 -17.29
N PHE A 595 21.22 10.82 -17.76
CA PHE A 595 19.99 11.01 -16.98
C PHE A 595 18.75 10.63 -17.80
N LEU A 596 18.01 9.61 -17.35
CA LEU A 596 16.75 9.15 -17.93
C LEU A 596 15.61 9.48 -16.99
N THR A 597 14.53 10.03 -17.53
CA THR A 597 13.25 10.20 -16.82
C THR A 597 12.18 9.33 -17.48
N LEU A 598 11.48 8.53 -16.68
CA LEU A 598 10.31 7.74 -17.06
C LEU A 598 9.09 8.27 -16.29
N HIS A 599 8.03 8.70 -17.00
CA HIS A 599 6.91 9.38 -16.35
C HIS A 599 5.58 9.08 -17.04
N GLY A 600 4.50 8.92 -16.24
CA GLY A 600 3.14 8.88 -16.76
C GLY A 600 2.71 10.23 -17.30
N ALA A 601 2.08 10.26 -18.48
CA ALA A 601 1.63 11.52 -19.08
C ALA A 601 0.47 12.16 -18.31
N ASP A 602 -0.31 11.34 -17.59
CA ASP A 602 -1.49 11.74 -16.84
C ASP A 602 -1.25 11.72 -15.31
N ASP A 603 0.02 11.69 -14.88
CA ASP A 603 0.40 11.68 -13.46
C ASP A 603 -0.06 12.98 -12.77
N CYS A 604 -1.04 12.83 -11.90
CA CYS A 604 -1.58 13.92 -11.09
C CYS A 604 -0.90 14.03 -9.72
N ARG A 605 -0.24 12.96 -9.24
CA ARG A 605 0.45 12.93 -7.95
C ARG A 605 1.78 13.69 -7.99
N THR A 606 2.60 13.36 -8.99
CA THR A 606 3.85 14.08 -9.30
C THR A 606 3.74 14.65 -10.70
N PRO A 607 3.18 15.87 -10.85
CA PRO A 607 2.79 16.39 -12.16
C PRO A 607 3.92 16.34 -13.18
N VAL A 608 3.62 15.80 -14.36
CA VAL A 608 4.58 15.55 -15.46
C VAL A 608 5.31 16.82 -15.91
N GLU A 609 4.75 18.00 -15.66
CA GLU A 609 5.35 19.31 -15.95
C GLU A 609 6.65 19.53 -15.20
N ALA A 610 6.77 18.99 -13.97
CA ALA A 610 8.02 19.06 -13.20
C ALA A 610 9.14 18.22 -13.86
N ALA A 611 8.80 17.04 -14.39
CA ALA A 611 9.73 16.21 -15.15
C ALA A 611 10.16 16.85 -16.46
N LYS A 612 9.21 17.44 -17.21
CA LYS A 612 9.49 18.21 -18.44
C LYS A 612 10.41 19.40 -18.18
N GLN A 613 10.18 20.11 -17.08
CA GLN A 613 11.01 21.25 -16.71
C GLN A 613 12.44 20.82 -16.39
N LEU A 614 12.63 19.77 -15.57
CA LEU A 614 13.97 19.27 -15.26
C LEU A 614 14.70 18.78 -16.51
N TYR A 615 14.03 18.02 -17.38
CA TYR A 615 14.59 17.60 -18.66
C TYR A 615 15.05 18.79 -19.50
N THR A 616 14.21 19.82 -19.66
CA THR A 616 14.51 21.01 -20.44
C THR A 616 15.71 21.75 -19.84
N ALA A 617 15.74 21.94 -18.53
CA ALA A 617 16.83 22.63 -17.84
C ALA A 617 18.18 21.92 -18.05
N ILE A 618 18.22 20.57 -17.87
CA ILE A 618 19.45 19.81 -18.07
C ILE A 618 19.89 19.87 -19.55
N ARG A 619 18.96 19.77 -20.50
CA ARG A 619 19.27 19.82 -21.95
C ARG A 619 19.77 21.19 -22.40
N ASP A 620 19.24 22.26 -21.84
CA ASP A 620 19.65 23.63 -22.14
C ASP A 620 21.09 23.90 -21.63
N ILE A 621 21.34 23.50 -20.38
CA ILE A 621 22.63 23.73 -19.70
C ILE A 621 23.73 22.79 -20.25
N HIS A 622 23.39 21.53 -20.53
CA HIS A 622 24.30 20.47 -20.96
C HIS A 622 23.86 19.84 -22.29
N PRO A 623 23.96 20.55 -23.44
CA PRO A 623 23.38 20.10 -24.71
C PRO A 623 23.93 18.77 -25.24
N ASN A 624 25.16 18.40 -24.86
CA ASN A 624 25.82 17.15 -25.28
C ASN A 624 25.66 16.00 -24.27
N LEU A 625 25.07 16.25 -23.11
CA LEU A 625 24.84 15.20 -22.12
C LEU A 625 23.77 14.22 -22.62
N PRO A 626 23.96 12.90 -22.47
CA PRO A 626 22.87 11.93 -22.70
C PRO A 626 21.73 12.16 -21.70
N VAL A 627 20.65 12.80 -22.15
CA VAL A 627 19.44 13.03 -21.35
C VAL A 627 18.24 12.58 -22.17
N LYS A 628 17.35 11.80 -21.55
CA LYS A 628 16.15 11.26 -22.20
C LYS A 628 14.94 11.42 -21.27
N LEU A 629 13.81 11.81 -21.84
CA LEU A 629 12.51 11.80 -21.19
C LEU A 629 11.59 10.88 -21.99
N VAL A 630 10.98 9.91 -21.32
CA VAL A 630 9.98 9.00 -21.89
C VAL A 630 8.67 9.22 -21.17
N LEU A 631 7.62 9.55 -21.92
CA LEU A 631 6.27 9.77 -21.42
C LEU A 631 5.36 8.62 -21.86
N TYR A 632 4.66 8.04 -20.89
CA TYR A 632 3.73 6.93 -21.10
C TYR A 632 2.29 7.48 -21.11
N PRO A 633 1.59 7.43 -22.25
CA PRO A 633 0.21 7.91 -22.36
C PRO A 633 -0.74 7.04 -21.52
N ASN A 634 -1.86 7.61 -21.09
CA ASN A 634 -2.87 6.95 -20.25
C ASN A 634 -2.29 6.30 -18.97
N THR A 635 -1.25 6.92 -18.43
CA THR A 635 -0.54 6.41 -17.25
C THR A 635 -0.47 7.52 -16.21
N GLY A 636 -0.99 7.25 -15.02
CA GLY A 636 -0.91 8.12 -13.85
C GLY A 636 0.37 7.89 -13.05
N HIS A 637 0.27 7.95 -11.71
CA HIS A 637 1.39 7.76 -10.78
C HIS A 637 1.81 6.29 -10.58
N SER A 638 1.50 5.42 -11.50
CA SER A 638 1.90 4.01 -11.52
C SER A 638 2.94 3.74 -12.61
N GLN A 639 3.35 2.49 -12.71
CA GLN A 639 3.93 1.97 -13.94
C GLN A 639 2.81 1.77 -14.97
N PRO A 640 3.11 1.77 -16.29
CA PRO A 640 2.09 1.52 -17.30
C PRO A 640 1.38 0.18 -17.06
N GLU A 641 0.05 0.17 -17.18
CA GLU A 641 -0.75 -1.07 -17.07
C GLU A 641 -0.82 -1.85 -18.39
N ASP A 642 -0.61 -1.17 -19.52
CA ASP A 642 -0.53 -1.83 -20.83
C ASP A 642 0.77 -2.67 -20.92
N PRO A 643 0.69 -3.98 -21.21
CA PRO A 643 1.84 -4.87 -21.17
C PRO A 643 2.97 -4.45 -22.14
N ALA A 644 2.64 -3.91 -23.30
CA ALA A 644 3.65 -3.48 -24.27
C ALA A 644 4.38 -2.20 -23.79
N MET A 645 3.64 -1.27 -23.18
CA MET A 645 4.22 -0.06 -22.60
C MET A 645 5.06 -0.39 -21.36
N LEU A 646 4.63 -1.31 -20.52
CA LEU A 646 5.38 -1.75 -19.35
C LEU A 646 6.66 -2.50 -19.77
N GLN A 647 6.60 -3.34 -20.79
CA GLN A 647 7.79 -3.94 -21.38
C GLN A 647 8.76 -2.87 -21.92
N SER A 648 8.24 -1.83 -22.59
CA SER A 648 9.04 -0.69 -23.03
C SER A 648 9.68 0.03 -21.85
N TYR A 649 8.94 0.22 -20.73
CA TYR A 649 9.42 0.85 -19.51
C TYR A 649 10.66 0.11 -18.95
N TYR A 650 10.57 -1.19 -18.78
CA TYR A 650 11.69 -1.99 -18.29
C TYR A 650 12.85 -2.08 -19.28
N ASN A 651 12.57 -2.18 -20.58
CA ASN A 651 13.61 -2.17 -21.62
C ASN A 651 14.42 -0.87 -21.61
N GLU A 652 13.77 0.28 -21.40
CA GLU A 652 14.45 1.57 -21.23
C GLU A 652 15.38 1.56 -20.02
N MET A 653 14.94 1.03 -18.88
CA MET A 653 15.76 0.95 -17.66
C MET A 653 17.00 0.08 -17.87
N VAL A 654 16.80 -1.14 -18.37
CA VAL A 654 17.90 -2.10 -18.60
C VAL A 654 18.89 -1.56 -19.63
N SER A 655 18.39 -1.06 -20.76
CA SER A 655 19.23 -0.52 -21.84
C SER A 655 20.05 0.68 -21.39
N TRP A 656 19.45 1.54 -20.55
CA TRP A 656 20.14 2.70 -19.99
C TRP A 656 21.30 2.29 -19.10
N PHE A 657 21.06 1.42 -18.13
CA PHE A 657 22.11 0.97 -17.23
C PHE A 657 23.17 0.14 -17.93
N ARG A 658 22.81 -0.76 -18.88
CA ARG A 658 23.79 -1.50 -19.70
C ARG A 658 24.70 -0.60 -20.51
N LYS A 659 24.19 0.55 -20.95
CA LYS A 659 24.96 1.48 -21.77
C LYS A 659 25.94 2.32 -20.96
N TYR A 660 25.62 2.64 -19.72
CA TYR A 660 26.35 3.64 -18.95
C TYR A 660 27.03 3.08 -17.68
N LEU A 661 26.75 1.85 -17.27
CA LEU A 661 27.44 1.13 -16.21
C LEU A 661 28.31 0.01 -16.77
#